data_944a9a487b630e20bde6d116fbbbf903
#
_entry.id   944a9a487b630e20bde6d116fbbbf903
#
_cell.length_a   1.000
_cell.length_b   1.000
_cell.length_c   1.000
_cell.angle_alpha   90.00
_cell.angle_beta   90.00
_cell.angle_gamma   90.00
#
_symmetry.space_group_name_H-M   'P 1'
#
loop_
_entity.id
_entity.type
_entity.pdbx_description
1 polymer ?
#
loop_
_entity_poly.entity_id
_entity_poly.type
_entity_poly.pdbx_seq_one_letter_code
_entity_poly.pdbx_strand_id
1 'polypeptide(L)'
;MSYGGKVTRSVSSTIAFGDLGSSSSEIDFSDYGPFDVTLQYLKNGNIVHEDHQSIGISASEYNLAPLSASFPVVLYSLSFWDISTSSAGTTIPSIVMLDRPGAYNWNSLPSGMYGLPYLTHEENASSSSYQAFADYVAALYKINPKAKFNLYINDITCSLIHRMIYANKIPTGQYSIRLLSDGSATYVFTNEAFDVKDPDSKQAELIALWNAAKNKEYETGEVSMSYSDYHDHWDSMYAVLSIEPGTQWWMTRTNLFTSGDDNAFANKIASDPNVKKMNVSSMLTSLQNRGEYTVQAFKALYNFNDGYFDAATQQGKKVMMLLGTYVTYEQNFDDYANLTEVIYGDDYLYYYKGHPNTPTGMYPQKQEQLDRLSITDVDSSVAAELILFFNPEIGLSGYGSSTYNSASADAAGGLWNSTKAEALKPGAVIDYSIMDWFASPVTEDTDAAIRSLCKQGDSCYLVEFSDSILASANYDFAIYSHNSGALTYFKKDESGYDVVKVSRGSLDVLATSHVSNDGWQSASKGGNVSGTVGQSKAVEAITLNLQNDPYDGSLEYRTHVSDYGWQDYVKEGEVSGTTGQSKSVQAIQIRLTGEMANRYDVYYRAHVQDKGWLGWACNDQVAGTTGFGLRLEAYQVVLVEKGSPAPGDTSQPSIQKTFSIKAHVSNLGWQEPVYEGMTAGTTGRNLAVEALAISKPELGYSGNIEYRAHVQNIGWQKWVKNGKLAGTTGKSLSIEAVEIKLTGDLAKHYDVVYRAHVQGKGWLDWVKSGECAGTTGEALHMEAIEVKLVDK
;
A
#
# COMPACT_ATOMS: atom_id res chain seq x y z
N MET A 1 23.12 -16.34 -29.64
CA MET A 1 21.82 -15.76 -29.25
C MET A 1 21.92 -14.28 -29.44
N SER A 2 20.99 -13.64 -30.08
CA SER A 2 20.97 -12.21 -30.28
C SER A 2 19.64 -11.66 -29.76
N TYR A 3 19.73 -10.49 -29.15
CA TYR A 3 18.57 -9.72 -28.69
C TYR A 3 18.73 -8.30 -29.26
N GLY A 4 17.70 -7.79 -29.95
CA GLY A 4 17.77 -6.48 -30.59
C GLY A 4 18.95 -6.33 -31.58
N GLY A 5 19.32 -7.39 -32.26
CA GLY A 5 20.47 -7.42 -33.21
C GLY A 5 21.86 -7.51 -32.55
N LYS A 6 21.96 -7.50 -31.21
CA LYS A 6 23.21 -7.71 -30.47
C LYS A 6 23.36 -9.14 -30.00
N VAL A 7 24.56 -9.71 -30.07
CA VAL A 7 24.88 -11.01 -29.45
C VAL A 7 25.03 -10.77 -27.94
N THR A 8 24.04 -11.18 -27.19
CA THR A 8 24.05 -11.04 -25.71
C THR A 8 24.76 -12.21 -25.03
N ARG A 9 24.70 -13.38 -25.62
CA ARG A 9 25.42 -14.57 -25.18
C ARG A 9 25.70 -15.45 -26.40
N SER A 10 26.91 -15.98 -26.50
CA SER A 10 27.29 -16.92 -27.54
C SER A 10 27.68 -18.26 -26.90
N VAL A 11 26.98 -19.32 -27.28
CA VAL A 11 27.37 -20.69 -26.94
C VAL A 11 27.60 -21.39 -28.26
N SER A 12 28.79 -21.98 -28.43
CA SER A 12 29.09 -22.82 -29.59
C SER A 12 29.41 -24.24 -29.14
N SER A 13 28.73 -25.24 -29.66
CA SER A 13 29.16 -26.63 -29.57
C SER A 13 29.31 -27.18 -30.98
N THR A 14 30.41 -27.90 -31.18
CA THR A 14 30.65 -28.57 -32.46
C THR A 14 30.41 -30.07 -32.28
N ILE A 15 29.42 -30.61 -33.03
CA ILE A 15 29.12 -32.03 -33.02
C ILE A 15 29.76 -32.62 -34.30
N ALA A 16 30.63 -33.59 -34.14
CA ALA A 16 31.25 -34.25 -35.29
C ALA A 16 30.25 -35.16 -36.06
N PHE A 17 30.26 -35.09 -37.40
CA PHE A 17 29.42 -35.95 -38.22
C PHE A 17 29.94 -37.41 -38.08
N GLY A 18 29.21 -38.22 -37.36
CA GLY A 18 29.54 -39.61 -37.13
C GLY A 18 28.80 -40.22 -35.95
N ASP A 19 28.44 -39.39 -34.97
CA ASP A 19 27.63 -39.77 -33.82
C ASP A 19 26.19 -39.33 -34.04
N LEU A 20 25.45 -40.10 -34.83
CA LEU A 20 24.01 -39.94 -35.02
C LEU A 20 23.24 -40.46 -33.78
N GLY A 21 23.78 -40.23 -32.60
CA GLY A 21 23.07 -40.31 -31.34
C GLY A 21 22.59 -38.91 -30.93
N SER A 22 21.40 -38.80 -30.42
CA SER A 22 20.91 -37.53 -29.84
C SER A 22 21.90 -36.95 -28.87
N SER A 23 22.58 -35.83 -29.18
CA SER A 23 23.30 -35.03 -28.21
C SER A 23 22.38 -33.94 -27.68
N SER A 24 22.19 -33.84 -26.39
CA SER A 24 21.52 -32.74 -25.73
C SER A 24 22.55 -31.85 -25.03
N SER A 25 22.54 -30.55 -25.33
CA SER A 25 23.24 -29.56 -24.50
C SER A 25 22.17 -28.79 -23.75
N GLU A 26 22.27 -28.77 -22.42
CA GLU A 26 21.38 -27.96 -21.58
C GLU A 26 21.89 -26.53 -21.61
N ILE A 27 21.07 -25.63 -22.12
CA ILE A 27 21.33 -24.19 -22.10
C ILE A 27 20.33 -23.58 -21.13
N ASP A 28 20.83 -22.93 -20.09
CA ASP A 28 19.98 -22.20 -19.15
C ASP A 28 19.50 -20.90 -19.82
N PHE A 29 18.21 -20.83 -20.10
CA PHE A 29 17.52 -19.68 -20.64
C PHE A 29 16.76 -18.90 -19.55
N SER A 30 17.03 -19.16 -18.27
CA SER A 30 16.26 -18.57 -17.16
C SER A 30 16.29 -17.05 -17.09
N ASP A 31 17.34 -16.43 -17.64
CA ASP A 31 17.57 -15.00 -17.49
C ASP A 31 16.99 -14.14 -18.62
N TYR A 32 16.78 -14.71 -19.80
CA TYR A 32 16.40 -13.94 -21.00
C TYR A 32 15.61 -14.80 -22.00
N GLY A 33 14.48 -14.35 -22.43
CA GLY A 33 13.71 -14.92 -23.53
C GLY A 33 12.72 -13.92 -24.13
N PRO A 34 12.28 -14.02 -25.35
CA PRO A 34 12.57 -15.04 -26.33
C PRO A 34 13.91 -14.84 -27.04
N PHE A 35 14.46 -15.94 -27.56
CA PHE A 35 15.70 -15.94 -28.32
C PHE A 35 15.48 -16.46 -29.73
N ASP A 36 16.14 -15.85 -30.71
CA ASP A 36 16.31 -16.46 -32.00
C ASP A 36 17.56 -17.35 -31.97
N VAL A 37 17.33 -18.65 -32.07
CA VAL A 37 18.39 -19.63 -32.11
C VAL A 37 18.65 -19.98 -33.59
N THR A 38 19.87 -19.74 -33.98
CA THR A 38 20.33 -20.15 -35.31
C THR A 38 21.19 -21.40 -35.18
N LEU A 39 20.75 -22.49 -35.80
CA LEU A 39 21.50 -23.72 -35.91
C LEU A 39 22.21 -23.72 -37.26
N GLN A 40 23.54 -23.67 -37.23
CA GLN A 40 24.36 -23.72 -38.44
C GLN A 40 25.00 -25.10 -38.60
N TYR A 41 24.77 -25.75 -39.76
CA TYR A 41 25.41 -26.97 -40.14
C TYR A 41 26.65 -26.64 -40.95
N LEU A 42 27.79 -26.99 -40.43
CA LEU A 42 29.08 -26.68 -41.05
C LEU A 42 29.69 -27.91 -41.71
N LYS A 43 30.15 -27.79 -42.94
CA LYS A 43 30.96 -28.75 -43.66
C LYS A 43 32.30 -28.14 -44.05
N ASN A 44 33.39 -28.63 -43.51
CA ASN A 44 34.73 -28.08 -43.73
C ASN A 44 34.83 -26.59 -43.39
N GLY A 45 34.14 -26.16 -42.33
CA GLY A 45 34.12 -24.75 -41.86
C GLY A 45 33.15 -23.83 -42.62
N ASN A 46 32.46 -24.31 -43.65
CA ASN A 46 31.47 -23.56 -44.40
C ASN A 46 30.05 -23.93 -43.98
N ILE A 47 29.18 -22.93 -43.83
CA ILE A 47 27.76 -23.15 -43.52
C ILE A 47 27.12 -23.79 -44.76
N VAL A 48 26.59 -24.98 -44.62
CA VAL A 48 25.90 -25.73 -45.68
C VAL A 48 24.39 -25.73 -45.50
N HIS A 49 23.92 -25.47 -44.29
CA HIS A 49 22.51 -25.30 -43.97
C HIS A 49 22.37 -24.48 -42.70
N GLU A 50 21.30 -23.72 -42.60
CA GLU A 50 20.99 -22.90 -41.43
C GLU A 50 19.49 -23.01 -41.12
N ASP A 51 19.17 -23.37 -39.91
CA ASP A 51 17.81 -23.38 -39.37
C ASP A 51 17.64 -22.27 -38.35
N HIS A 52 16.51 -21.58 -38.40
CA HIS A 52 16.17 -20.56 -37.42
C HIS A 52 14.95 -20.99 -36.60
N GLN A 53 15.06 -20.91 -35.30
CA GLN A 53 13.97 -21.20 -34.41
C GLN A 53 13.90 -20.15 -33.30
N SER A 54 12.72 -19.54 -33.13
CA SER A 54 12.45 -18.66 -32.00
C SER A 54 12.07 -19.51 -30.78
N ILE A 55 12.82 -19.40 -29.72
CA ILE A 55 12.57 -20.05 -28.41
C ILE A 55 12.20 -18.97 -27.40
N GLY A 56 11.10 -19.14 -26.71
CA GLY A 56 10.66 -18.16 -25.73
C GLY A 56 9.63 -18.70 -24.75
N ILE A 57 9.26 -17.87 -23.81
CA ILE A 57 8.23 -18.16 -22.83
C ILE A 57 6.89 -18.10 -23.55
N SER A 58 6.30 -19.25 -23.85
CA SER A 58 4.97 -19.31 -24.45
C SER A 58 3.91 -19.28 -23.36
N ALA A 59 3.18 -18.18 -23.27
CA ALA A 59 2.05 -18.01 -22.38
C ALA A 59 0.84 -17.44 -23.13
N SER A 60 -0.34 -17.60 -22.57
CA SER A 60 -1.57 -17.00 -23.10
C SER A 60 -1.76 -15.54 -22.67
N GLU A 61 -0.99 -15.11 -21.67
CA GLU A 61 -1.08 -13.79 -21.06
C GLU A 61 0.30 -13.41 -20.50
N TYR A 62 0.68 -12.14 -20.63
CA TYR A 62 1.94 -11.59 -20.12
C TYR A 62 1.69 -10.28 -19.38
N ASN A 63 2.43 -10.05 -18.30
CA ASN A 63 2.56 -8.75 -17.68
C ASN A 63 3.82 -8.06 -18.21
N LEU A 64 3.67 -6.86 -18.75
CA LEU A 64 4.76 -6.06 -19.31
C LEU A 64 4.95 -4.83 -18.44
N ALA A 65 6.11 -4.71 -17.82
CA ALA A 65 6.43 -3.67 -16.85
C ALA A 65 7.73 -2.92 -17.19
N PRO A 66 7.74 -2.10 -18.27
CA PRO A 66 8.81 -1.13 -18.49
C PRO A 66 8.56 0.07 -17.57
N LEU A 67 9.27 0.14 -16.45
CA LEU A 67 9.01 1.11 -15.39
C LEU A 67 10.17 2.08 -15.23
N SER A 68 9.81 3.30 -14.89
CA SER A 68 10.72 4.36 -14.48
C SER A 68 10.37 4.83 -13.07
N ALA A 69 11.33 5.46 -12.39
CA ALA A 69 11.22 5.95 -11.01
C ALA A 69 11.03 4.83 -9.95
N SER A 70 11.21 5.17 -8.68
CA SER A 70 11.23 4.18 -7.60
C SER A 70 9.82 3.73 -7.19
N PHE A 71 8.88 4.67 -7.10
CA PHE A 71 7.56 4.37 -6.55
C PHE A 71 6.70 3.44 -7.45
N PRO A 72 6.62 3.65 -8.78
CA PRO A 72 5.93 2.71 -9.66
C PRO A 72 6.52 1.28 -9.61
N VAL A 73 7.85 1.18 -9.46
CA VAL A 73 8.55 -0.10 -9.33
C VAL A 73 8.13 -0.81 -8.04
N VAL A 74 8.06 -0.10 -6.91
CA VAL A 74 7.60 -0.66 -5.63
C VAL A 74 6.14 -1.07 -5.71
N LEU A 75 5.27 -0.23 -6.26
CA LEU A 75 3.85 -0.51 -6.41
C LEU A 75 3.61 -1.77 -7.26
N TYR A 76 4.33 -1.91 -8.38
CA TYR A 76 4.32 -3.10 -9.21
C TYR A 76 4.78 -4.34 -8.45
N SER A 77 5.90 -4.24 -7.74
CA SER A 77 6.48 -5.37 -7.00
C SER A 77 5.58 -5.87 -5.88
N LEU A 78 4.93 -4.97 -5.14
CA LEU A 78 3.94 -5.33 -4.12
C LEU A 78 2.75 -6.09 -4.72
N SER A 79 2.38 -5.75 -5.96
CA SER A 79 1.28 -6.41 -6.68
C SER A 79 1.67 -7.74 -7.33
N PHE A 80 2.97 -8.01 -7.51
CA PHE A 80 3.46 -9.10 -8.36
C PHE A 80 2.81 -10.45 -8.06
N TRP A 81 2.75 -10.84 -6.80
CA TRP A 81 2.17 -12.14 -6.41
C TRP A 81 0.65 -12.23 -6.63
N ASP A 82 -0.04 -11.09 -6.70
CA ASP A 82 -1.47 -11.03 -6.98
C ASP A 82 -1.76 -11.08 -8.49
N ILE A 83 -0.86 -10.52 -9.30
CA ILE A 83 -1.02 -10.43 -10.75
C ILE A 83 -0.29 -11.51 -11.54
N SER A 84 0.56 -12.29 -10.90
CA SER A 84 1.38 -13.35 -11.55
C SER A 84 0.62 -14.66 -11.80
N THR A 85 -0.64 -14.73 -11.41
CA THR A 85 -1.46 -15.94 -11.58
C THR A 85 -2.81 -15.58 -12.21
N SER A 86 -3.17 -16.28 -13.28
CA SER A 86 -4.47 -16.12 -13.93
C SER A 86 -5.61 -16.67 -13.07
N SER A 87 -6.84 -16.29 -13.40
CA SER A 87 -8.05 -16.86 -12.77
C SER A 87 -8.16 -18.39 -12.93
N ALA A 88 -7.48 -18.95 -13.91
CA ALA A 88 -7.38 -20.41 -14.15
C ALA A 88 -6.23 -21.07 -13.38
N GLY A 89 -5.47 -20.32 -12.56
CA GLY A 89 -4.35 -20.83 -11.78
C GLY A 89 -3.04 -21.03 -12.57
N THR A 90 -2.95 -20.52 -13.82
CA THR A 90 -1.73 -20.57 -14.62
C THR A 90 -0.86 -19.36 -14.33
N THR A 91 0.47 -19.55 -14.33
CA THR A 91 1.42 -18.45 -14.16
C THR A 91 1.33 -17.47 -15.33
N ILE A 92 1.26 -16.19 -15.04
CA ILE A 92 1.38 -15.09 -16.00
C ILE A 92 2.81 -14.55 -15.89
N PRO A 93 3.66 -14.77 -16.90
CA PRO A 93 5.02 -14.23 -16.88
C PRO A 93 5.02 -12.70 -16.82
N SER A 94 5.88 -12.15 -15.98
CA SER A 94 6.10 -10.72 -15.82
C SER A 94 7.45 -10.35 -16.44
N ILE A 95 7.42 -9.49 -17.46
CA ILE A 95 8.62 -9.01 -18.16
C ILE A 95 8.89 -7.60 -17.68
N VAL A 96 10.01 -7.41 -16.97
CA VAL A 96 10.34 -6.15 -16.30
C VAL A 96 11.59 -5.52 -16.91
N MET A 97 11.53 -4.23 -17.18
CA MET A 97 12.69 -3.41 -17.53
C MET A 97 12.64 -2.13 -16.68
N LEU A 98 13.75 -1.79 -16.05
CA LEU A 98 13.85 -0.60 -15.19
C LEU A 98 14.88 0.36 -15.75
N ASP A 99 14.53 1.64 -15.85
CA ASP A 99 15.50 2.70 -16.20
C ASP A 99 16.52 2.95 -15.08
N ARG A 100 16.19 2.50 -13.86
CA ARG A 100 17.07 2.50 -12.70
C ARG A 100 17.39 1.05 -12.29
N PRO A 101 18.30 0.39 -13.02
CA PRO A 101 18.54 -1.05 -12.84
C PRO A 101 19.06 -1.42 -11.45
N GLY A 102 19.65 -0.48 -10.70
CA GLY A 102 20.06 -0.67 -9.31
C GLY A 102 18.92 -0.85 -8.31
N ALA A 103 17.67 -0.56 -8.71
CA ALA A 103 16.51 -0.76 -7.84
C ALA A 103 16.25 -2.23 -7.50
N TYR A 104 16.66 -3.16 -8.38
CA TYR A 104 16.47 -4.60 -8.17
C TYR A 104 17.79 -5.35 -8.01
N ASN A 105 17.77 -6.37 -7.17
CA ASN A 105 18.73 -7.47 -7.21
C ASN A 105 18.28 -8.46 -8.28
N TRP A 106 18.82 -8.33 -9.47
CA TRP A 106 18.47 -9.14 -10.63
C TRP A 106 18.76 -10.64 -10.45
N ASN A 107 19.59 -11.02 -9.46
CA ASN A 107 19.84 -12.41 -9.10
C ASN A 107 18.77 -13.00 -8.16
N SER A 108 17.84 -12.18 -7.68
CA SER A 108 16.80 -12.55 -6.71
C SER A 108 15.38 -12.36 -7.25
N LEU A 109 15.21 -12.39 -8.58
CA LEU A 109 13.89 -12.29 -9.20
C LEU A 109 13.00 -13.45 -8.75
N PRO A 110 11.76 -13.16 -8.31
CA PRO A 110 10.78 -14.21 -8.03
C PRO A 110 10.46 -15.05 -9.26
N SER A 111 10.13 -16.32 -9.06
CA SER A 111 9.71 -17.20 -10.16
C SER A 111 8.54 -16.61 -10.95
N GLY A 112 8.67 -16.54 -12.26
CA GLY A 112 7.71 -15.91 -13.17
C GLY A 112 7.98 -14.43 -13.46
N MET A 113 8.99 -13.83 -12.83
CA MET A 113 9.49 -12.50 -13.17
C MET A 113 10.78 -12.61 -13.98
N TYR A 114 10.85 -11.91 -15.08
CA TYR A 114 11.98 -11.93 -16.02
C TYR A 114 12.45 -10.52 -16.27
N GLY A 115 13.74 -10.28 -16.06
CA GLY A 115 14.36 -8.97 -16.26
C GLY A 115 14.91 -8.78 -17.65
N LEU A 116 14.73 -7.60 -18.23
CA LEU A 116 15.43 -7.17 -19.42
C LEU A 116 16.42 -6.07 -19.07
N PRO A 117 17.67 -6.12 -19.57
CA PRO A 117 18.67 -5.14 -19.23
C PRO A 117 18.32 -3.76 -19.82
N TYR A 118 18.58 -2.73 -19.02
CA TYR A 118 18.56 -1.35 -19.48
C TYR A 118 20.00 -0.93 -19.84
N LEU A 119 20.18 -0.34 -21.01
CA LEU A 119 21.50 -0.04 -21.58
C LEU A 119 21.98 1.34 -21.08
N THR A 120 22.62 1.40 -19.92
CA THR A 120 22.99 2.65 -19.22
C THR A 120 24.20 3.40 -19.79
N HIS A 121 24.98 2.77 -20.68
CA HIS A 121 26.30 3.32 -21.12
C HIS A 121 26.38 3.69 -22.61
N GLU A 122 25.24 3.72 -23.31
CA GLU A 122 25.20 4.08 -24.74
C GLU A 122 24.64 5.48 -24.94
N GLU A 123 25.14 6.20 -25.95
CA GLU A 123 24.43 7.36 -26.49
C GLU A 123 23.01 6.96 -26.87
N ASN A 124 22.00 7.66 -26.36
CA ASN A 124 20.57 7.30 -26.49
C ASN A 124 20.16 5.98 -25.82
N ALA A 125 20.73 5.64 -24.67
CA ALA A 125 20.45 4.41 -23.91
C ALA A 125 18.94 4.18 -23.71
N SER A 126 18.18 5.21 -23.39
CA SER A 126 16.72 5.15 -23.22
C SER A 126 16.03 4.67 -24.50
N SER A 127 16.36 5.28 -25.64
CA SER A 127 15.73 4.90 -26.93
C SER A 127 16.07 3.47 -27.35
N SER A 128 17.34 3.05 -27.15
CA SER A 128 17.80 1.71 -27.47
C SER A 128 17.18 0.65 -26.59
N SER A 129 17.08 0.92 -25.28
CA SER A 129 16.45 0.01 -24.31
C SER A 129 14.96 -0.14 -24.58
N TYR A 130 14.27 0.95 -24.83
CA TYR A 130 12.85 0.94 -25.14
C TYR A 130 12.54 0.23 -26.47
N GLN A 131 13.39 0.40 -27.49
CA GLN A 131 13.25 -0.35 -28.73
C GLN A 131 13.48 -1.85 -28.49
N ALA A 132 14.52 -2.22 -27.77
CA ALA A 132 14.79 -3.59 -27.41
C ALA A 132 13.63 -4.26 -26.65
N PHE A 133 12.98 -3.51 -25.75
CA PHE A 133 11.78 -4.00 -25.06
C PHE A 133 10.61 -4.20 -26.02
N ALA A 134 10.41 -3.27 -26.94
CA ALA A 134 9.37 -3.39 -27.96
C ALA A 134 9.62 -4.59 -28.91
N ASP A 135 10.87 -4.81 -29.33
CA ASP A 135 11.27 -5.97 -30.14
C ASP A 135 11.01 -7.29 -29.41
N TYR A 136 11.24 -7.29 -28.10
CA TYR A 136 10.92 -8.44 -27.25
C TYR A 136 9.42 -8.72 -27.22
N VAL A 137 8.60 -7.69 -27.06
CA VAL A 137 7.13 -7.83 -27.11
C VAL A 137 6.67 -8.34 -28.47
N ALA A 138 7.27 -7.82 -29.56
CA ALA A 138 7.01 -8.30 -30.91
C ALA A 138 7.31 -9.79 -31.08
N ALA A 139 8.43 -10.26 -30.51
CA ALA A 139 8.80 -11.66 -30.52
C ALA A 139 7.82 -12.53 -29.71
N LEU A 140 7.37 -12.08 -28.53
CA LEU A 140 6.33 -12.77 -27.77
C LEU A 140 5.03 -12.89 -28.56
N TYR A 141 4.61 -11.81 -29.22
CA TYR A 141 3.42 -11.79 -30.04
C TYR A 141 3.53 -12.72 -31.27
N LYS A 142 4.70 -12.80 -31.88
CA LYS A 142 4.98 -13.74 -32.98
C LYS A 142 4.88 -15.20 -32.51
N ILE A 143 5.36 -15.53 -31.32
CA ILE A 143 5.27 -16.87 -30.73
C ILE A 143 3.80 -17.25 -30.44
N ASN A 144 3.02 -16.32 -29.88
CA ASN A 144 1.61 -16.52 -29.60
C ASN A 144 0.77 -15.31 -30.03
N PRO A 145 0.29 -15.28 -31.29
CA PRO A 145 -0.53 -14.16 -31.79
C PRO A 145 -1.90 -13.96 -31.12
N LYS A 146 -2.26 -14.87 -30.20
CA LYS A 146 -3.49 -14.76 -29.40
C LYS A 146 -3.23 -14.35 -27.95
N ALA A 147 -1.97 -14.12 -27.60
CA ALA A 147 -1.60 -13.72 -26.25
C ALA A 147 -2.23 -12.38 -25.87
N LYS A 148 -2.49 -12.22 -24.59
CA LYS A 148 -2.91 -10.95 -23.96
C LYS A 148 -1.72 -10.31 -23.29
N PHE A 149 -1.67 -8.99 -23.33
CA PHE A 149 -0.60 -8.18 -22.72
C PHE A 149 -1.17 -7.20 -21.72
N ASN A 150 -0.82 -7.34 -20.45
CA ASN A 150 -1.15 -6.38 -19.41
C ASN A 150 0.02 -5.42 -19.28
N LEU A 151 -0.17 -4.18 -19.65
CA LEU A 151 0.84 -3.14 -19.61
C LEU A 151 0.79 -2.42 -18.26
N TYR A 152 1.89 -2.48 -17.53
CA TYR A 152 2.13 -1.73 -16.29
C TYR A 152 3.11 -0.62 -16.63
N ILE A 153 2.63 0.58 -16.77
CA ILE A 153 3.38 1.76 -17.24
C ILE A 153 3.11 2.96 -16.34
N ASN A 154 4.03 3.89 -16.30
CA ASN A 154 3.89 5.16 -15.60
C ASN A 154 4.03 6.33 -16.58
N ASP A 155 3.95 7.56 -16.10
CA ASP A 155 4.03 8.80 -16.89
C ASP A 155 5.24 8.83 -17.84
N ILE A 156 6.44 8.47 -17.36
CA ILE A 156 7.66 8.46 -18.19
C ILE A 156 7.61 7.38 -19.27
N THR A 157 6.96 6.24 -18.99
CA THR A 157 6.96 5.08 -19.87
C THR A 157 5.68 4.91 -20.70
N CYS A 158 4.70 5.79 -20.55
CA CYS A 158 3.40 5.66 -21.20
C CYS A 158 3.49 5.68 -22.74
N SER A 159 4.43 6.41 -23.33
CA SER A 159 4.63 6.44 -24.78
C SER A 159 5.09 5.11 -25.38
N LEU A 160 5.63 4.21 -24.54
CA LEU A 160 6.10 2.90 -25.03
C LEU A 160 4.98 2.06 -25.64
N ILE A 161 3.72 2.36 -25.36
CA ILE A 161 2.59 1.68 -26.00
C ILE A 161 2.63 1.81 -27.53
N HIS A 162 3.11 2.95 -28.06
CA HIS A 162 3.28 3.15 -29.50
C HIS A 162 4.24 2.11 -30.09
N ARG A 163 5.39 1.89 -29.44
CA ARG A 163 6.40 0.91 -29.88
C ARG A 163 5.99 -0.53 -29.62
N MET A 164 5.47 -0.80 -28.41
CA MET A 164 5.15 -2.16 -27.98
C MET A 164 3.90 -2.72 -28.65
N ILE A 165 2.87 -1.91 -28.78
CA ILE A 165 1.53 -2.36 -29.16
C ILE A 165 1.15 -1.94 -30.57
N TYR A 166 1.13 -0.63 -30.84
CA TYR A 166 0.57 -0.13 -32.10
C TYR A 166 1.45 -0.43 -33.31
N ALA A 167 2.77 -0.18 -33.20
CA ALA A 167 3.70 -0.52 -34.28
C ALA A 167 3.82 -2.04 -34.52
N ASN A 168 3.62 -2.85 -33.47
CA ASN A 168 3.56 -4.30 -33.59
C ASN A 168 2.17 -4.82 -34.00
N LYS A 169 1.22 -3.92 -34.28
CA LYS A 169 -0.14 -4.24 -34.76
C LYS A 169 -0.91 -5.20 -33.84
N ILE A 170 -0.65 -5.14 -32.52
CA ILE A 170 -1.35 -5.98 -31.54
C ILE A 170 -2.79 -5.47 -31.41
N PRO A 171 -3.81 -6.31 -31.65
CA PRO A 171 -5.20 -5.85 -31.75
C PRO A 171 -5.73 -5.29 -30.42
N THR A 172 -6.60 -4.29 -30.51
CA THR A 172 -7.43 -3.84 -29.39
C THR A 172 -8.20 -5.03 -28.80
N GLY A 173 -8.11 -5.22 -27.49
CA GLY A 173 -8.70 -6.38 -26.78
C GLY A 173 -7.69 -7.49 -26.47
N GLN A 174 -6.48 -7.44 -27.05
CA GLN A 174 -5.35 -8.27 -26.63
C GLN A 174 -4.39 -7.54 -25.68
N TYR A 175 -4.66 -6.31 -25.33
CA TYR A 175 -3.91 -5.60 -24.31
C TYR A 175 -4.84 -4.86 -23.33
N SER A 176 -4.30 -4.58 -22.16
CA SER A 176 -4.94 -3.75 -21.13
C SER A 176 -3.86 -2.92 -20.44
N ILE A 177 -4.23 -1.75 -19.94
CA ILE A 177 -3.29 -0.78 -19.39
C ILE A 177 -3.53 -0.61 -17.89
N ARG A 178 -2.43 -0.53 -17.12
CA ARG A 178 -2.38 -0.14 -15.72
C ARG A 178 -1.43 1.04 -15.62
N LEU A 179 -2.01 2.23 -15.38
CA LEU A 179 -1.24 3.45 -15.18
C LEU A 179 -0.87 3.56 -13.71
N LEU A 180 0.41 3.43 -13.42
CA LEU A 180 0.94 3.51 -12.05
C LEU A 180 1.35 4.95 -11.74
N SER A 181 0.91 5.46 -10.59
CA SER A 181 1.33 6.81 -10.17
C SER A 181 2.81 6.86 -9.81
N ASP A 182 3.49 7.92 -10.22
CA ASP A 182 4.86 8.24 -9.79
C ASP A 182 4.83 9.18 -8.58
N GLY A 183 4.44 8.63 -7.42
CA GLY A 183 4.35 9.41 -6.19
C GLY A 183 3.43 10.63 -6.33
N SER A 184 3.94 11.84 -6.05
CA SER A 184 3.21 13.08 -6.23
C SER A 184 3.31 13.66 -7.64
N ALA A 185 4.34 13.30 -8.40
CA ALA A 185 4.64 13.91 -9.70
C ALA A 185 3.48 13.73 -10.70
N THR A 186 2.91 12.54 -10.79
CA THR A 186 1.76 12.27 -11.66
C THR A 186 0.59 13.22 -11.40
N TYR A 187 0.30 13.51 -10.13
CA TYR A 187 -0.81 14.39 -9.75
C TYR A 187 -0.52 15.86 -10.06
N VAL A 188 0.67 16.32 -9.69
CA VAL A 188 1.11 17.71 -9.92
C VAL A 188 1.15 18.00 -11.41
N PHE A 189 1.82 17.18 -12.21
CA PHE A 189 1.94 17.39 -13.64
C PHE A 189 0.59 17.31 -14.36
N THR A 190 -0.30 16.41 -13.96
CA THR A 190 -1.64 16.36 -14.51
C THR A 190 -2.43 17.63 -14.19
N ASN A 191 -2.34 18.14 -12.96
CA ASN A 191 -2.99 19.37 -12.57
C ASN A 191 -2.43 20.56 -13.35
N GLU A 192 -1.11 20.71 -13.44
CA GLU A 192 -0.45 21.79 -14.19
C GLU A 192 -0.76 21.73 -15.69
N ALA A 193 -0.74 20.53 -16.28
CA ALA A 193 -1.01 20.35 -17.70
C ALA A 193 -2.42 20.75 -18.10
N PHE A 194 -3.38 20.62 -17.20
CA PHE A 194 -4.80 20.94 -17.45
C PHE A 194 -5.31 22.15 -16.67
N ASP A 195 -4.41 22.91 -16.02
CA ASP A 195 -4.70 24.25 -15.52
C ASP A 195 -4.71 25.26 -16.68
N VAL A 196 -5.71 25.10 -17.52
CA VAL A 196 -5.92 25.92 -18.73
C VAL A 196 -7.37 26.35 -18.81
N LYS A 197 -7.62 27.44 -19.56
CA LYS A 197 -8.95 28.05 -19.69
C LYS A 197 -10.00 27.07 -20.25
N ASP A 198 -9.59 26.10 -21.07
CA ASP A 198 -10.47 25.11 -21.71
C ASP A 198 -9.79 23.72 -21.69
N PRO A 199 -9.87 23.01 -20.54
CA PRO A 199 -9.27 21.69 -20.41
C PRO A 199 -9.87 20.64 -21.36
N ASP A 200 -11.17 20.75 -21.67
CA ASP A 200 -11.83 19.78 -22.56
C ASP A 200 -11.33 19.93 -24.01
N SER A 201 -11.11 21.15 -24.48
CA SER A 201 -10.50 21.40 -25.80
C SER A 201 -9.07 20.87 -25.85
N LYS A 202 -8.26 21.12 -24.83
CA LYS A 202 -6.91 20.58 -24.75
C LYS A 202 -6.89 19.05 -24.73
N GLN A 203 -7.77 18.43 -23.97
CA GLN A 203 -7.90 16.96 -23.95
C GLN A 203 -8.27 16.43 -25.34
N ALA A 204 -9.24 17.07 -26.02
CA ALA A 204 -9.65 16.65 -27.36
C ALA A 204 -8.50 16.75 -28.39
N GLU A 205 -7.67 17.78 -28.31
CA GLU A 205 -6.48 17.95 -29.15
C GLU A 205 -5.47 16.83 -28.92
N LEU A 206 -5.14 16.52 -27.66
CA LEU A 206 -4.22 15.46 -27.31
C LEU A 206 -4.74 14.08 -27.74
N ILE A 207 -6.02 13.83 -27.58
CA ILE A 207 -6.69 12.60 -28.06
C ILE A 207 -6.57 12.49 -29.58
N ALA A 208 -6.79 13.59 -30.32
CA ALA A 208 -6.66 13.60 -31.77
C ALA A 208 -5.23 13.29 -32.24
N LEU A 209 -4.22 13.90 -31.60
CA LEU A 209 -2.81 13.64 -31.85
C LEU A 209 -2.46 12.17 -31.60
N TRP A 210 -2.86 11.64 -30.45
CA TRP A 210 -2.65 10.24 -30.08
C TRP A 210 -3.27 9.27 -31.08
N ASN A 211 -4.53 9.47 -31.40
CA ASN A 211 -5.24 8.60 -32.36
C ASN A 211 -4.68 8.69 -33.79
N ALA A 212 -4.20 9.85 -34.20
CA ALA A 212 -3.55 10.00 -35.51
C ALA A 212 -2.26 9.17 -35.59
N ALA A 213 -1.41 9.25 -34.55
CA ALA A 213 -0.20 8.45 -34.46
C ALA A 213 -0.53 6.94 -34.38
N LYS A 214 -1.44 6.56 -33.48
CA LYS A 214 -1.89 5.17 -33.31
C LYS A 214 -2.39 4.55 -34.62
N ASN A 215 -3.25 5.25 -35.36
CA ASN A 215 -3.80 4.73 -36.63
C ASN A 215 -2.72 4.54 -37.69
N LYS A 216 -1.80 5.51 -37.79
CA LYS A 216 -0.67 5.42 -38.73
C LYS A 216 0.25 4.25 -38.38
N GLU A 217 0.53 4.01 -37.12
CA GLU A 217 1.37 2.93 -36.60
C GLU A 217 0.74 1.56 -36.87
N TYR A 218 -0.57 1.41 -36.68
CA TYR A 218 -1.28 0.19 -37.06
C TYR A 218 -1.24 -0.05 -38.58
N GLU A 219 -1.25 1.02 -39.38
CA GLU A 219 -1.14 0.91 -40.87
C GLU A 219 0.27 0.52 -41.29
N THR A 220 1.26 1.31 -40.89
CA THR A 220 2.65 1.19 -41.39
C THR A 220 3.47 0.12 -40.66
N GLY A 221 3.24 -0.08 -39.35
CA GLY A 221 4.10 -0.88 -38.47
C GLY A 221 5.33 -0.12 -38.00
N GLU A 222 5.36 1.20 -38.18
CA GLU A 222 6.47 2.06 -37.78
C GLU A 222 5.98 3.10 -36.75
N VAL A 223 6.79 3.37 -35.74
CA VAL A 223 6.49 4.41 -34.73
C VAL A 223 6.43 5.77 -35.44
N SER A 224 5.34 6.47 -35.30
CA SER A 224 5.10 7.77 -35.96
C SER A 224 5.06 8.94 -35.00
N MET A 225 4.88 8.71 -33.69
CA MET A 225 5.00 9.76 -32.66
C MET A 225 6.46 10.09 -32.43
N SER A 226 6.84 11.34 -32.66
CA SER A 226 8.22 11.78 -32.44
C SER A 226 8.52 11.94 -30.93
N TYR A 227 9.82 11.91 -30.60
CA TYR A 227 10.23 12.18 -29.20
C TYR A 227 9.89 13.60 -28.76
N SER A 228 9.96 14.61 -29.68
CA SER A 228 9.56 15.98 -29.38
C SER A 228 8.05 16.09 -29.11
N ASP A 229 7.20 15.45 -29.93
CA ASP A 229 5.76 15.44 -29.69
C ASP A 229 5.43 14.81 -28.33
N TYR A 230 6.21 13.80 -27.95
CA TYR A 230 6.08 13.12 -26.68
C TYR A 230 6.60 13.99 -25.51
N HIS A 231 7.79 14.55 -25.65
CA HIS A 231 8.45 15.33 -24.59
C HIS A 231 7.69 16.62 -24.28
N ASP A 232 7.13 17.29 -25.29
CA ASP A 232 6.38 18.53 -25.10
C ASP A 232 4.99 18.30 -24.47
N HIS A 233 4.51 17.05 -24.45
CA HIS A 233 3.17 16.68 -23.98
C HIS A 233 3.13 15.45 -23.07
N TRP A 234 4.29 14.97 -22.61
CA TRP A 234 4.38 13.72 -21.86
C TRP A 234 3.50 13.68 -20.62
N ASP A 235 3.43 14.79 -19.87
CA ASP A 235 2.58 14.93 -18.69
C ASP A 235 1.08 14.79 -19.04
N SER A 236 0.72 15.31 -20.21
CA SER A 236 -0.64 15.26 -20.71
C SER A 236 -0.98 13.92 -21.37
N MET A 237 0.01 13.23 -21.96
CA MET A 237 -0.18 11.93 -22.62
C MET A 237 -0.57 10.83 -21.63
N TYR A 238 -0.08 10.91 -20.41
CA TYR A 238 -0.49 10.00 -19.34
C TYR A 238 -2.02 10.05 -19.12
N ALA A 239 -2.59 11.25 -19.11
CA ALA A 239 -4.04 11.43 -18.99
C ALA A 239 -4.82 10.92 -20.20
N VAL A 240 -4.23 10.98 -21.41
CA VAL A 240 -4.87 10.52 -22.66
C VAL A 240 -5.05 8.99 -22.67
N LEU A 241 -4.15 8.23 -22.06
CA LEU A 241 -4.26 6.77 -22.00
C LEU A 241 -5.52 6.28 -21.29
N SER A 242 -6.19 7.11 -20.52
CA SER A 242 -7.47 6.77 -19.88
C SER A 242 -8.58 6.43 -20.87
N ILE A 243 -8.46 6.89 -22.14
CA ILE A 243 -9.43 6.57 -23.19
C ILE A 243 -9.22 5.20 -23.83
N GLU A 244 -8.06 4.57 -23.62
CA GLU A 244 -7.79 3.24 -24.16
C GLU A 244 -8.65 2.18 -23.46
N PRO A 245 -9.27 1.26 -24.23
CA PRO A 245 -10.14 0.24 -23.65
C PRO A 245 -9.44 -0.61 -22.59
N GLY A 246 -10.09 -0.78 -21.44
CA GLY A 246 -9.57 -1.59 -20.33
C GLY A 246 -8.49 -0.92 -19.49
N THR A 247 -8.22 0.36 -19.71
CA THR A 247 -7.29 1.14 -18.87
C THR A 247 -7.80 1.26 -17.44
N GLN A 248 -6.89 1.09 -16.49
CA GLN A 248 -7.10 1.34 -15.08
C GLN A 248 -6.01 2.28 -14.57
N TRP A 249 -6.42 3.21 -13.71
CA TRP A 249 -5.50 4.09 -13.00
C TRP A 249 -5.22 3.50 -11.62
N TRP A 250 -3.97 3.11 -11.38
CA TRP A 250 -3.52 2.62 -10.09
C TRP A 250 -2.91 3.78 -9.30
N MET A 251 -3.78 4.44 -8.53
CA MET A 251 -3.48 5.70 -7.85
C MET A 251 -3.49 5.51 -6.33
N THR A 252 -2.49 6.06 -5.66
CA THR A 252 -2.37 5.98 -4.19
C THR A 252 -2.97 7.20 -3.49
N ARG A 253 -2.98 8.36 -4.15
CA ARG A 253 -3.36 9.66 -3.56
C ARG A 253 -4.30 10.45 -4.46
N THR A 254 -5.46 9.90 -4.78
CA THR A 254 -6.45 10.56 -5.65
C THR A 254 -6.94 11.92 -5.14
N ASN A 255 -6.79 12.18 -3.83
CA ASN A 255 -7.10 13.48 -3.25
C ASN A 255 -6.18 14.61 -3.76
N LEU A 256 -4.99 14.30 -4.26
CA LEU A 256 -4.08 15.29 -4.84
C LEU A 256 -4.55 15.83 -6.20
N PHE A 257 -5.47 15.17 -6.88
CA PHE A 257 -6.13 15.71 -8.07
C PHE A 257 -7.10 16.86 -7.77
N THR A 258 -7.58 16.93 -6.53
CA THR A 258 -8.61 17.91 -6.13
C THR A 258 -8.06 18.98 -5.18
N SER A 259 -6.79 18.86 -4.75
CA SER A 259 -6.22 19.79 -3.79
C SER A 259 -5.91 21.13 -4.45
N GLY A 260 -6.72 22.09 -4.13
CA GLY A 260 -6.40 23.50 -4.22
C GLY A 260 -7.04 24.30 -5.33
N ASP A 261 -7.48 23.74 -6.43
CA ASP A 261 -8.01 24.53 -7.53
C ASP A 261 -9.17 23.87 -8.27
N ASP A 262 -9.98 24.73 -8.90
CA ASP A 262 -11.11 24.38 -9.75
C ASP A 262 -10.70 23.65 -11.05
N ASN A 263 -9.66 22.79 -10.99
CA ASN A 263 -9.23 22.01 -12.13
C ASN A 263 -10.28 20.94 -12.48
N ALA A 264 -11.21 21.31 -13.36
CA ALA A 264 -12.30 20.45 -13.79
C ALA A 264 -11.82 19.11 -14.37
N PHE A 265 -10.65 19.08 -15.02
CA PHE A 265 -10.10 17.86 -15.61
C PHE A 265 -9.54 16.93 -14.52
N ALA A 266 -8.79 17.44 -13.56
CA ALA A 266 -8.30 16.67 -12.43
C ALA A 266 -9.45 16.05 -11.63
N ASN A 267 -10.51 16.82 -11.38
CA ASN A 267 -11.74 16.34 -10.74
C ASN A 267 -12.41 15.23 -11.55
N LYS A 268 -12.43 15.35 -12.88
CA LYS A 268 -12.96 14.31 -13.79
C LYS A 268 -12.16 13.01 -13.70
N ILE A 269 -10.83 13.09 -13.66
CA ILE A 269 -9.99 11.91 -13.45
C ILE A 269 -10.25 11.31 -12.07
N ALA A 270 -10.26 12.10 -11.01
CA ALA A 270 -10.48 11.60 -9.65
C ALA A 270 -11.84 10.89 -9.49
N SER A 271 -12.84 11.25 -10.29
CA SER A 271 -14.16 10.62 -10.33
C SER A 271 -14.30 9.49 -11.35
N ASP A 272 -13.28 9.19 -12.17
CA ASP A 272 -13.30 8.11 -13.15
C ASP A 272 -13.50 6.77 -12.44
N PRO A 273 -14.50 5.96 -12.83
CA PRO A 273 -14.75 4.65 -12.24
C PRO A 273 -13.60 3.65 -12.47
N ASN A 274 -12.70 3.93 -13.42
CA ASN A 274 -11.50 3.13 -13.67
C ASN A 274 -10.34 3.51 -12.74
N VAL A 275 -10.44 4.57 -11.97
CA VAL A 275 -9.44 4.92 -10.95
C VAL A 275 -9.54 3.94 -9.79
N LYS A 276 -8.49 3.15 -9.63
CA LYS A 276 -8.34 2.25 -8.49
C LYS A 276 -7.47 2.92 -7.43
N LYS A 277 -8.03 3.08 -6.25
CA LYS A 277 -7.27 3.53 -5.08
C LYS A 277 -6.42 2.37 -4.56
N MET A 278 -5.12 2.50 -4.69
CA MET A 278 -4.16 1.50 -4.21
C MET A 278 -3.76 1.86 -2.79
N ASN A 279 -4.11 1.03 -1.84
CA ASN A 279 -3.68 1.17 -0.45
C ASN A 279 -2.39 0.36 -0.25
N VAL A 280 -1.26 1.03 -0.15
CA VAL A 280 0.06 0.40 -0.05
C VAL A 280 0.19 -0.43 1.23
N SER A 281 -0.37 0.04 2.36
CA SER A 281 -0.37 -0.73 3.61
C SER A 281 -1.15 -2.04 3.47
N SER A 282 -2.30 -2.00 2.78
CA SER A 282 -3.07 -3.22 2.49
C SER A 282 -2.33 -4.18 1.55
N MET A 283 -1.59 -3.65 0.57
CA MET A 283 -0.78 -4.46 -0.34
C MET A 283 0.38 -5.12 0.41
N LEU A 284 1.06 -4.40 1.30
CA LEU A 284 2.10 -4.94 2.17
C LEU A 284 1.53 -6.01 3.11
N THR A 285 0.37 -5.75 3.72
CA THR A 285 -0.34 -6.74 4.55
C THR A 285 -0.71 -7.98 3.74
N SER A 286 -1.16 -7.84 2.49
CA SER A 286 -1.42 -8.95 1.59
C SER A 286 -0.14 -9.77 1.33
N LEU A 287 0.97 -9.11 1.07
CA LEU A 287 2.28 -9.74 0.92
C LEU A 287 2.69 -10.52 2.18
N GLN A 288 2.56 -9.92 3.35
CA GLN A 288 2.86 -10.53 4.65
C GLN A 288 1.99 -11.77 4.92
N ASN A 289 0.71 -11.70 4.59
CA ASN A 289 -0.24 -12.81 4.75
C ASN A 289 0.06 -14.02 3.85
N ARG A 290 0.88 -13.86 2.81
CA ARG A 290 1.38 -14.97 1.98
C ARG A 290 2.49 -15.79 2.66
N GLY A 291 2.99 -15.29 3.78
CA GLY A 291 3.97 -15.96 4.64
C GLY A 291 5.40 -15.47 4.43
N GLU A 292 6.23 -15.83 5.39
CA GLU A 292 7.61 -15.35 5.53
C GLU A 292 8.45 -15.55 4.25
N TYR A 293 8.30 -16.67 3.57
CA TYR A 293 9.03 -16.93 2.31
C TYR A 293 8.78 -15.84 1.25
N THR A 294 7.54 -15.38 1.11
CA THR A 294 7.17 -14.34 0.13
C THR A 294 7.74 -12.98 0.54
N VAL A 295 7.68 -12.66 1.84
CA VAL A 295 8.28 -11.43 2.39
C VAL A 295 9.78 -11.41 2.17
N GLN A 296 10.47 -12.52 2.44
CA GLN A 296 11.92 -12.62 2.23
C GLN A 296 12.28 -12.55 0.73
N ALA A 297 11.50 -13.15 -0.15
CA ALA A 297 11.68 -13.02 -1.60
C ALA A 297 11.52 -11.56 -2.06
N PHE A 298 10.53 -10.85 -1.53
CA PHE A 298 10.35 -9.43 -1.81
C PHE A 298 11.51 -8.57 -1.28
N LYS A 299 11.96 -8.80 -0.04
CA LYS A 299 13.12 -8.12 0.54
C LYS A 299 14.39 -8.39 -0.26
N ALA A 300 14.63 -9.65 -0.66
CA ALA A 300 15.77 -10.05 -1.47
C ALA A 300 15.79 -9.38 -2.84
N LEU A 301 14.61 -9.12 -3.44
CA LEU A 301 14.49 -8.39 -4.70
C LEU A 301 15.09 -6.98 -4.63
N TYR A 302 15.06 -6.35 -3.45
CA TYR A 302 15.55 -4.99 -3.22
C TYR A 302 16.87 -4.92 -2.44
N ASN A 303 17.53 -6.03 -2.16
CA ASN A 303 18.68 -6.09 -1.23
C ASN A 303 18.35 -5.44 0.13
N PHE A 304 17.12 -5.55 0.57
CA PHE A 304 16.65 -4.88 1.78
C PHE A 304 17.33 -5.43 3.02
N ASN A 305 17.87 -4.55 3.84
CA ASN A 305 18.53 -4.88 5.11
C ASN A 305 17.60 -4.55 6.29
N ASP A 306 17.21 -5.56 7.06
CA ASP A 306 16.39 -5.37 8.25
C ASP A 306 17.13 -4.63 9.38
N GLY A 307 18.45 -4.55 9.34
CA GLY A 307 19.30 -3.94 10.36
C GLY A 307 19.66 -2.47 10.17
N TYR A 308 18.98 -1.74 9.25
CA TYR A 308 19.31 -0.31 9.04
C TYR A 308 19.32 0.51 10.33
N PHE A 309 18.44 0.20 11.28
CA PHE A 309 18.22 0.97 12.50
C PHE A 309 18.60 0.23 13.79
N ASP A 310 19.40 -0.82 13.70
CA ASP A 310 19.85 -1.59 14.87
C ASP A 310 20.52 -0.71 15.93
N ALA A 311 21.30 0.28 15.51
CA ALA A 311 21.97 1.20 16.42
C ALA A 311 20.97 2.04 17.25
N ALA A 312 19.86 2.46 16.65
CA ALA A 312 18.83 3.18 17.38
C ALA A 312 18.10 2.25 18.36
N THR A 313 17.77 1.04 17.93
CA THR A 313 17.14 0.02 18.77
C THR A 313 18.01 -0.33 19.98
N GLN A 314 19.32 -0.55 19.79
CA GLN A 314 20.28 -0.86 20.85
C GLN A 314 20.42 0.27 21.90
N GLN A 315 20.25 1.52 21.45
CA GLN A 315 20.33 2.69 22.34
C GLN A 315 18.95 3.09 22.91
N GLY A 316 17.89 2.39 22.54
CA GLY A 316 16.52 2.75 22.96
C GLY A 316 16.05 4.10 22.41
N LYS A 317 16.62 4.55 21.29
CA LYS A 317 16.29 5.80 20.60
C LYS A 317 15.34 5.56 19.43
N LYS A 318 14.60 6.60 19.09
CA LYS A 318 13.76 6.63 17.88
C LYS A 318 14.61 6.96 16.66
N VAL A 319 14.05 6.74 15.49
CA VAL A 319 14.71 7.04 14.22
C VAL A 319 14.07 8.27 13.57
N MET A 320 14.90 9.21 13.14
CA MET A 320 14.51 10.31 12.25
C MET A 320 15.32 10.19 10.96
N MET A 321 14.65 10.00 9.82
CA MET A 321 15.28 9.88 8.52
C MET A 321 15.16 11.19 7.74
N LEU A 322 16.28 11.82 7.44
CA LEU A 322 16.35 13.02 6.60
C LEU A 322 16.41 12.59 5.13
N LEU A 323 15.38 12.96 4.39
CA LEU A 323 15.33 12.71 2.95
C LEU A 323 16.15 13.76 2.21
N GLY A 324 17.07 13.28 1.41
CA GLY A 324 17.86 14.10 0.50
C GLY A 324 17.18 14.29 -0.86
N THR A 325 17.75 15.19 -1.64
CA THR A 325 17.46 15.36 -3.07
C THR A 325 18.74 15.10 -3.86
N TYR A 326 18.88 15.65 -5.07
CA TYR A 326 20.18 15.62 -5.75
C TYR A 326 21.21 16.37 -4.91
N VAL A 327 22.32 15.72 -4.57
CA VAL A 327 23.37 16.30 -3.67
C VAL A 327 23.79 17.72 -4.08
N THR A 328 23.75 18.02 -5.37
CA THR A 328 24.09 19.36 -5.89
C THR A 328 23.06 20.44 -5.52
N TYR A 329 21.87 20.07 -5.08
CA TYR A 329 20.80 20.99 -4.67
C TYR A 329 20.65 21.08 -3.14
N GLU A 330 21.46 20.36 -2.37
CA GLU A 330 21.40 20.31 -0.92
C GLU A 330 22.30 21.36 -0.23
N GLN A 331 22.24 22.60 -0.67
CA GLN A 331 23.14 23.66 -0.19
C GLN A 331 22.91 24.03 1.28
N ASN A 332 21.72 23.84 1.79
CA ASN A 332 21.31 24.19 3.16
C ASN A 332 21.02 22.96 4.05
N PHE A 333 21.61 21.81 3.73
CA PHE A 333 21.39 20.56 4.46
C PHE A 333 21.73 20.67 5.94
N ASP A 334 22.81 21.41 6.30
CA ASP A 334 23.21 21.61 7.69
C ASP A 334 22.09 22.28 8.50
N ASP A 335 21.42 23.29 7.94
CA ASP A 335 20.33 23.97 8.61
C ASP A 335 19.13 23.06 8.84
N TYR A 336 18.79 22.21 7.85
CA TYR A 336 17.72 21.23 8.01
C TYR A 336 18.03 20.18 9.06
N ALA A 337 19.26 19.68 9.10
CA ALA A 337 19.70 18.71 10.08
C ALA A 337 19.64 19.32 11.49
N ASN A 338 20.23 20.51 11.67
CA ASN A 338 20.24 21.23 12.94
C ASN A 338 18.82 21.59 13.41
N LEU A 339 17.98 22.07 12.50
CA LEU A 339 16.59 22.41 12.80
C LEU A 339 15.80 21.16 13.24
N THR A 340 16.01 20.05 12.57
CA THR A 340 15.37 18.78 12.94
C THR A 340 15.85 18.32 14.32
N GLU A 341 17.14 18.41 14.60
CA GLU A 341 17.71 18.06 15.90
C GLU A 341 17.18 18.96 17.03
N VAL A 342 17.08 20.26 16.81
CA VAL A 342 16.54 21.22 17.79
C VAL A 342 15.08 20.92 18.13
N ILE A 343 14.29 20.47 17.16
CA ILE A 343 12.86 20.16 17.38
C ILE A 343 12.67 18.79 18.05
N TYR A 344 13.37 17.76 17.61
CA TYR A 344 13.16 16.38 18.04
C TYR A 344 14.12 15.92 19.14
N GLY A 345 15.27 16.57 19.28
CA GLY A 345 16.22 16.37 20.38
C GLY A 345 16.93 15.03 20.40
N ASP A 346 17.51 14.74 21.58
CA ASP A 346 18.40 13.58 21.79
C ASP A 346 17.67 12.23 21.88
N ASP A 347 16.36 12.21 21.87
CA ASP A 347 15.57 10.97 21.89
C ASP A 347 15.64 10.24 20.54
N TYR A 348 16.16 10.88 19.49
CA TYR A 348 16.29 10.36 18.16
C TYR A 348 17.73 10.07 17.77
N LEU A 349 17.95 9.08 16.89
CA LEU A 349 19.10 8.99 16.04
C LEU A 349 18.73 9.42 14.62
N TYR A 350 19.62 10.16 14.01
CA TYR A 350 19.39 10.80 12.71
C TYR A 350 20.06 10.01 11.61
N TYR A 351 19.32 9.74 10.56
CA TYR A 351 19.75 8.99 9.39
C TYR A 351 19.51 9.82 8.14
N TYR A 352 20.38 9.68 7.16
CA TYR A 352 20.22 10.34 5.87
C TYR A 352 19.90 9.32 4.79
N LYS A 353 18.93 9.65 3.94
CA LYS A 353 18.55 8.86 2.78
C LYS A 353 18.67 9.69 1.52
N GLY A 354 19.79 9.55 0.82
CA GLY A 354 20.10 10.29 -0.40
C GLY A 354 19.26 9.87 -1.60
N HIS A 355 19.27 10.72 -2.63
CA HIS A 355 18.58 10.43 -3.89
C HIS A 355 19.31 9.29 -4.65
N PRO A 356 18.58 8.32 -5.25
CA PRO A 356 19.20 7.16 -5.91
C PRO A 356 20.18 7.48 -7.04
N ASN A 357 19.98 8.62 -7.74
CA ASN A 357 20.85 9.05 -8.84
C ASN A 357 22.12 9.79 -8.38
N THR A 358 22.19 10.17 -7.10
CA THR A 358 23.34 10.84 -6.50
C THR A 358 23.71 10.17 -5.17
N PRO A 359 24.14 8.89 -5.20
CA PRO A 359 24.50 8.17 -3.98
C PRO A 359 25.68 8.87 -3.28
N THR A 360 25.63 8.89 -1.96
CA THR A 360 26.63 9.56 -1.09
C THR A 360 28.06 9.15 -1.41
N GLY A 361 28.30 7.89 -1.76
CA GLY A 361 29.61 7.38 -2.14
C GLY A 361 30.24 8.05 -3.38
N MET A 362 29.46 8.75 -4.21
CA MET A 362 29.97 9.55 -5.33
C MET A 362 30.38 10.97 -4.90
N TYR A 363 30.06 11.40 -3.67
CA TYR A 363 30.24 12.75 -3.17
C TYR A 363 30.93 12.74 -1.80
N PRO A 364 32.26 12.65 -1.74
CA PRO A 364 33.01 12.59 -0.47
C PRO A 364 32.68 13.73 0.50
N GLN A 365 32.41 14.93 -0.01
CA GLN A 365 32.02 16.09 0.82
C GLN A 365 30.70 15.85 1.55
N LYS A 366 29.77 15.09 0.94
CA LYS A 366 28.50 14.74 1.57
C LYS A 366 28.73 13.77 2.74
N GLN A 367 29.62 12.79 2.58
CA GLN A 367 29.98 11.89 3.67
C GLN A 367 30.64 12.65 4.83
N GLU A 368 31.57 13.54 4.54
CA GLU A 368 32.20 14.41 5.56
C GLU A 368 31.17 15.27 6.29
N GLN A 369 30.15 15.77 5.57
CA GLN A 369 29.05 16.55 6.14
C GLN A 369 28.21 15.68 7.09
N LEU A 370 27.82 14.47 6.69
CA LEU A 370 27.05 13.54 7.52
C LEU A 370 27.84 13.12 8.77
N ASP A 371 29.13 12.80 8.63
CA ASP A 371 30.00 12.44 9.75
C ASP A 371 30.10 13.58 10.78
N ARG A 372 30.27 14.82 10.32
CA ARG A 372 30.31 16.02 11.17
C ARG A 372 28.99 16.25 11.93
N LEU A 373 27.87 15.97 11.32
CA LEU A 373 26.53 16.10 11.91
C LEU A 373 26.10 14.86 12.69
N SER A 374 26.95 13.83 12.78
CA SER A 374 26.63 12.55 13.43
C SER A 374 25.40 11.86 12.83
N ILE A 375 25.20 12.00 11.53
CA ILE A 375 24.07 11.42 10.78
C ILE A 375 24.56 10.16 10.04
N THR A 376 23.85 9.09 10.20
CA THR A 376 24.19 7.81 9.55
C THR A 376 23.61 7.76 8.13
N ASP A 377 24.46 7.46 7.13
CA ASP A 377 24.00 7.25 5.76
C ASP A 377 23.23 5.92 5.60
N VAL A 378 22.13 5.97 4.90
CA VAL A 378 21.35 4.77 4.51
C VAL A 378 21.49 4.55 3.02
N ASP A 379 21.72 3.31 2.60
CA ASP A 379 21.93 2.94 1.21
C ASP A 379 20.89 3.59 0.28
N SER A 380 21.36 4.48 -0.58
CA SER A 380 20.52 5.24 -1.51
C SER A 380 19.91 4.38 -2.61
N SER A 381 20.40 3.16 -2.87
CA SER A 381 19.87 2.24 -3.88
C SER A 381 18.50 1.69 -3.50
N VAL A 382 18.20 1.58 -2.19
CA VAL A 382 16.91 1.13 -1.69
C VAL A 382 15.91 2.28 -1.69
N ALA A 383 14.71 2.08 -2.21
CA ALA A 383 13.66 3.11 -2.20
C ALA A 383 13.27 3.47 -0.77
N ALA A 384 13.12 4.77 -0.48
CA ALA A 384 12.76 5.25 0.85
C ALA A 384 11.39 4.70 1.30
N GLU A 385 10.47 4.54 0.37
CA GLU A 385 9.15 3.96 0.60
C GLU A 385 9.23 2.55 1.18
N LEU A 386 10.17 1.74 0.73
CA LEU A 386 10.37 0.38 1.27
C LEU A 386 10.87 0.41 2.71
N ILE A 387 11.77 1.34 3.00
CA ILE A 387 12.27 1.53 4.37
C ILE A 387 11.11 1.86 5.30
N LEU A 388 10.23 2.78 4.87
CA LEU A 388 9.05 3.18 5.64
C LEU A 388 8.01 2.05 5.80
N PHE A 389 7.83 1.24 4.77
CA PHE A 389 6.85 0.14 4.83
C PHE A 389 7.24 -0.93 5.85
N PHE A 390 8.54 -1.17 6.01
CA PHE A 390 9.03 -2.13 7.00
C PHE A 390 9.37 -1.49 8.35
N ASN A 391 9.40 -0.16 8.43
CA ASN A 391 9.66 0.61 9.66
C ASN A 391 8.71 1.81 9.73
N PRO A 392 7.40 1.57 9.88
CA PRO A 392 6.38 2.63 9.79
C PRO A 392 6.45 3.64 10.94
N GLU A 393 7.20 3.34 12.00
CA GLU A 393 7.36 4.16 13.20
C GLU A 393 8.45 5.24 13.07
N ILE A 394 9.24 5.22 12.00
CA ILE A 394 10.32 6.21 11.85
C ILE A 394 9.79 7.58 11.43
N GLY A 395 10.37 8.63 11.98
CA GLY A 395 10.09 10.01 11.58
C GLY A 395 10.81 10.37 10.27
N LEU A 396 10.23 11.29 9.51
CA LEU A 396 10.80 11.84 8.29
C LEU A 396 11.07 13.33 8.41
N SER A 397 12.18 13.77 7.85
CA SER A 397 12.56 15.18 7.75
C SER A 397 13.33 15.40 6.43
N GLY A 398 13.77 16.62 6.15
CA GLY A 398 14.66 16.94 5.03
C GLY A 398 13.96 17.61 3.85
N TYR A 399 14.40 17.30 2.64
CA TYR A 399 13.91 17.96 1.43
C TYR A 399 12.57 17.38 0.96
N GLY A 400 11.80 18.18 0.21
CA GLY A 400 10.53 17.77 -0.37
C GLY A 400 10.71 16.51 -1.24
N SER A 401 9.91 15.49 -0.96
CA SER A 401 9.95 14.20 -1.66
C SER A 401 8.55 13.61 -1.77
N SER A 402 8.28 12.93 -2.87
CA SER A 402 7.06 12.13 -3.04
C SER A 402 6.91 11.03 -1.99
N THR A 403 7.99 10.66 -1.34
CA THR A 403 8.02 9.69 -0.25
C THR A 403 7.11 10.08 0.92
N TYR A 404 6.95 11.39 1.20
CA TYR A 404 6.03 11.86 2.24
C TYR A 404 4.57 11.48 1.99
N ASN A 405 4.17 11.35 0.72
CA ASN A 405 2.83 10.91 0.36
C ASN A 405 2.61 9.41 0.57
N SER A 406 3.69 8.65 0.67
CA SER A 406 3.68 7.21 0.88
C SER A 406 3.86 6.84 2.36
N ALA A 407 4.30 7.81 3.17
CA ALA A 407 4.51 7.63 4.61
C ALA A 407 3.20 7.48 5.37
N SER A 408 3.24 6.83 6.55
CA SER A 408 2.16 6.92 7.53
C SER A 408 2.03 8.35 8.05
N ALA A 409 0.89 8.71 8.64
CA ALA A 409 0.70 10.04 9.23
C ALA A 409 1.77 10.35 10.29
N ASP A 410 2.18 9.36 11.07
CA ASP A 410 3.21 9.51 12.11
C ASP A 410 4.60 9.75 11.51
N ALA A 411 4.96 9.05 10.43
CA ALA A 411 6.21 9.27 9.72
C ALA A 411 6.20 10.61 8.95
N ALA A 412 5.03 11.01 8.41
CA ALA A 412 4.85 12.29 7.75
C ALA A 412 4.93 13.51 8.70
N GLY A 413 5.05 13.26 10.00
CA GLY A 413 5.22 14.29 11.02
C GLY A 413 6.56 15.03 11.01
N GLY A 414 7.52 14.67 10.16
CA GLY A 414 8.80 15.34 10.03
C GLY A 414 8.73 16.70 9.33
N LEU A 415 9.84 17.41 9.33
CA LEU A 415 10.02 18.68 8.67
C LEU A 415 10.56 18.47 7.26
N TRP A 416 10.03 19.16 6.27
CA TRP A 416 10.59 19.15 4.93
C TRP A 416 10.65 20.52 4.28
N ASN A 417 11.62 20.68 3.37
CA ASN A 417 11.76 21.86 2.57
C ASN A 417 10.63 21.94 1.53
N SER A 418 9.89 23.03 1.55
CA SER A 418 8.98 23.39 0.48
C SER A 418 9.28 24.79 0.00
N THR A 419 9.64 24.93 -1.25
CA THR A 419 9.73 26.24 -1.92
C THR A 419 8.36 26.77 -2.32
N LYS A 420 7.32 25.96 -2.21
CA LYS A 420 5.93 26.33 -2.44
C LYS A 420 5.09 25.82 -1.27
N ALA A 421 4.45 26.72 -0.56
CA ALA A 421 3.55 26.41 0.57
C ALA A 421 2.34 25.52 0.21
N GLU A 422 2.22 25.06 -1.02
CA GLU A 422 0.96 24.58 -1.59
C GLU A 422 0.77 23.07 -1.54
N ALA A 423 1.82 22.27 -1.44
CA ALA A 423 1.63 20.90 -1.90
C ALA A 423 1.57 19.85 -0.81
N LEU A 424 2.29 20.01 0.28
CA LEU A 424 2.52 18.90 1.18
C LEU A 424 2.46 19.38 2.63
N LYS A 425 1.55 18.87 3.39
CA LYS A 425 1.39 19.11 4.83
C LYS A 425 1.80 17.87 5.58
N PRO A 426 2.31 17.98 6.75
CA PRO A 426 2.45 19.03 7.75
C PRO A 426 3.91 19.41 7.99
N GLY A 427 4.20 20.60 8.45
CA GLY A 427 5.55 21.01 8.86
C GLY A 427 6.44 21.55 7.72
N ALA A 428 5.84 22.26 6.74
CA ALA A 428 6.62 22.87 5.68
C ALA A 428 7.61 23.91 6.25
N VAL A 429 8.88 23.77 5.87
CA VAL A 429 9.93 24.74 6.16
C VAL A 429 10.16 25.59 4.93
N ILE A 430 9.93 26.89 5.04
CA ILE A 430 10.13 27.84 3.94
C ILE A 430 11.47 28.50 4.13
N ASP A 431 12.33 28.39 3.13
CA ASP A 431 13.65 29.04 3.12
C ASP A 431 13.51 30.47 2.63
N TYR A 432 13.56 31.42 3.54
CA TYR A 432 13.50 32.83 3.24
C TYR A 432 14.79 33.42 2.71
N SER A 433 15.91 32.69 2.71
CA SER A 433 17.15 33.16 2.11
C SER A 433 17.11 33.18 0.58
N ILE A 434 16.21 32.34 0.00
CA ILE A 434 16.08 32.19 -1.46
C ILE A 434 14.88 32.97 -2.00
N MET A 435 13.91 33.34 -1.13
CA MET A 435 12.70 34.05 -1.53
C MET A 435 12.89 35.57 -1.53
N ASP A 436 12.27 36.22 -2.50
CA ASP A 436 12.06 37.65 -2.44
C ASP A 436 11.08 37.94 -1.29
N TRP A 437 11.56 38.55 -0.21
CA TRP A 437 10.79 38.85 1.00
C TRP A 437 9.42 39.52 0.76
N PHE A 438 9.26 40.12 -0.41
CA PHE A 438 8.08 40.89 -0.81
C PHE A 438 7.01 40.05 -1.56
N ALA A 439 7.31 38.83 -1.94
CA ALA A 439 6.42 37.97 -2.76
C ALA A 439 5.73 36.84 -1.97
N SER A 440 5.93 36.78 -0.65
CA SER A 440 5.36 35.69 0.18
C SER A 440 3.90 35.96 0.56
N PRO A 441 3.06 34.93 0.69
CA PRO A 441 1.70 35.02 1.25
C PRO A 441 1.66 35.26 2.77
N VAL A 442 2.77 35.62 3.37
CA VAL A 442 2.91 35.90 4.81
C VAL A 442 2.18 37.19 5.17
N THR A 443 1.42 37.20 6.27
CA THR A 443 0.76 38.41 6.75
C THR A 443 1.76 39.49 7.13
N GLU A 444 1.37 40.77 7.11
CA GLU A 444 2.24 41.89 7.51
C GLU A 444 2.84 41.70 8.91
N ASP A 445 2.10 41.12 9.83
CA ASP A 445 2.54 40.85 11.22
C ASP A 445 3.62 39.76 11.26
N THR A 446 3.46 38.69 10.47
CA THR A 446 4.44 37.63 10.37
C THR A 446 5.71 38.10 9.71
N ASP A 447 5.62 38.95 8.67
CA ASP A 447 6.76 39.57 8.02
C ASP A 447 7.54 40.46 9.01
N ALA A 448 6.88 41.24 9.84
CA ALA A 448 7.50 42.06 10.87
C ALA A 448 8.25 41.21 11.92
N ALA A 449 7.69 40.09 12.34
CA ALA A 449 8.31 39.13 13.26
C ALA A 449 9.57 38.47 12.64
N ILE A 450 9.49 38.07 11.39
CA ILE A 450 10.61 37.50 10.64
C ILE A 450 11.75 38.53 10.53
N ARG A 451 11.45 39.76 10.12
CA ARG A 451 12.42 40.83 9.99
C ARG A 451 13.09 41.20 11.31
N SER A 452 12.40 41.05 12.42
CA SER A 452 12.97 41.34 13.75
C SER A 452 14.05 40.31 14.16
N LEU A 453 13.91 39.08 13.74
CA LEU A 453 14.81 37.97 14.05
C LEU A 453 15.85 37.73 12.98
N CYS A 454 15.46 37.77 11.72
CA CYS A 454 16.34 37.52 10.59
C CYS A 454 16.88 38.81 10.02
N LYS A 455 18.14 39.07 10.36
CA LYS A 455 18.87 40.26 9.86
C LYS A 455 19.34 39.99 8.43
N GLN A 456 19.56 41.07 7.69
CA GLN A 456 20.13 41.00 6.35
C GLN A 456 21.43 40.17 6.37
N GLY A 457 21.50 39.12 5.57
CA GLY A 457 22.63 38.20 5.49
C GLY A 457 22.54 36.99 6.39
N ASP A 458 21.39 36.79 7.07
CA ASP A 458 21.05 35.55 7.79
C ASP A 458 20.15 34.67 6.92
N SER A 459 20.37 33.37 6.95
CA SER A 459 19.44 32.38 6.39
C SER A 459 18.39 32.04 7.43
N CYS A 460 17.14 32.34 7.14
CA CYS A 460 16.03 32.09 8.04
C CYS A 460 15.00 31.16 7.43
N TYR A 461 14.51 30.28 8.28
CA TYR A 461 13.54 29.26 7.90
C TYR A 461 12.28 29.47 8.69
N LEU A 462 11.16 29.71 8.01
CA LEU A 462 9.84 29.70 8.60
C LEU A 462 9.36 28.27 8.72
N VAL A 463 8.98 27.86 9.92
CA VAL A 463 8.32 26.60 10.19
C VAL A 463 6.84 26.91 10.41
N GLU A 464 6.01 26.56 9.44
CA GLU A 464 4.57 26.65 9.58
C GLU A 464 4.06 25.39 10.30
N PHE A 465 3.33 25.61 11.38
CA PHE A 465 2.68 24.53 12.09
C PHE A 465 1.32 24.23 11.46
N SER A 466 1.30 23.28 10.56
CA SER A 466 0.03 22.65 10.21
C SER A 466 -0.30 21.52 11.17
N ASP A 467 -1.53 21.31 11.30
CA ASP A 467 -2.35 20.43 12.11
C ASP A 467 -1.76 19.16 12.78
N SER A 468 -0.54 18.74 12.54
CA SER A 468 -0.08 17.45 13.06
C SER A 468 1.20 17.44 13.90
N ILE A 469 2.17 18.33 13.70
CA ILE A 469 3.44 18.19 14.42
C ILE A 469 3.53 19.03 15.68
N LEU A 470 3.02 20.23 15.66
CA LEU A 470 3.15 21.20 16.76
C LEU A 470 1.85 21.97 16.98
N ALA A 471 0.77 21.55 16.39
CA ALA A 471 -0.53 22.20 16.47
C ALA A 471 -1.14 22.18 17.87
N SER A 472 -0.76 21.21 18.72
CA SER A 472 -1.05 21.28 20.15
C SER A 472 -0.40 22.47 20.83
N ALA A 473 0.48 23.15 20.09
CA ALA A 473 1.40 24.10 20.64
C ALA A 473 0.79 25.45 21.00
N ASN A 474 -0.42 25.73 20.61
CA ASN A 474 -0.88 27.10 20.72
C ASN A 474 0.11 28.11 20.10
N TYR A 475 0.91 27.70 19.09
CA TYR A 475 1.80 28.57 18.34
C TYR A 475 1.34 28.62 16.89
N ASP A 476 1.53 29.77 16.25
CA ASP A 476 1.12 29.97 14.86
C ASP A 476 2.23 29.55 13.91
N PHE A 477 3.50 29.82 14.29
CA PHE A 477 4.68 29.46 13.51
C PHE A 477 5.95 29.52 14.38
N ALA A 478 7.07 29.04 13.82
CA ALA A 478 8.40 29.25 14.39
C ALA A 478 9.38 29.74 13.32
N ILE A 479 10.43 30.41 13.76
CA ILE A 479 11.54 30.87 12.90
C ILE A 479 12.84 30.29 13.43
N TYR A 480 13.58 29.63 12.54
CA TYR A 480 14.94 29.17 12.76
C TYR A 480 15.91 30.13 12.07
N SER A 481 16.93 30.61 12.78
CA SER A 481 17.99 31.48 12.27
C SER A 481 19.30 30.69 12.19
N HIS A 482 19.91 30.63 11.00
CA HIS A 482 21.21 29.99 10.77
C HIS A 482 22.31 30.62 11.67
N ASN A 483 22.35 31.94 11.74
CA ASN A 483 23.44 32.65 12.46
C ASN A 483 23.39 32.43 13.98
N SER A 484 22.19 32.26 14.55
CA SER A 484 22.04 32.04 15.99
C SER A 484 21.88 30.56 16.35
N GLY A 485 21.52 29.69 15.40
CA GLY A 485 21.17 28.30 15.65
C GLY A 485 19.92 28.16 16.52
N ALA A 486 19.11 29.21 16.66
CA ALA A 486 17.98 29.25 17.57
C ALA A 486 16.64 29.11 16.83
N LEU A 487 15.75 28.29 17.38
CA LEU A 487 14.35 28.19 16.98
C LEU A 487 13.49 29.03 17.93
N THR A 488 12.76 29.99 17.38
CA THR A 488 11.90 30.91 18.14
C THR A 488 10.45 30.70 17.70
N TYR A 489 9.58 30.42 18.69
CA TYR A 489 8.16 30.15 18.48
C TYR A 489 7.32 31.42 18.68
N PHE A 490 6.29 31.58 17.87
CA PHE A 490 5.40 32.74 17.87
C PHE A 490 3.94 32.33 18.06
N LYS A 491 3.27 33.01 18.95
CA LYS A 491 1.82 32.90 19.18
C LYS A 491 1.18 34.26 19.02
N LYS A 492 0.09 34.33 18.25
CA LYS A 492 -0.71 35.55 18.12
C LYS A 492 -1.67 35.67 19.29
N ASP A 493 -1.66 36.82 19.97
CA ASP A 493 -2.68 37.22 20.90
C ASP A 493 -3.34 38.54 20.47
N GLU A 494 -4.20 39.16 21.32
CA GLU A 494 -4.88 40.41 21.02
C GLU A 494 -3.93 41.63 20.91
N SER A 495 -2.66 41.48 21.37
CA SER A 495 -1.66 42.57 21.42
C SER A 495 -0.53 42.43 20.34
N GLY A 496 -0.49 41.26 19.65
CA GLY A 496 0.54 40.93 18.67
C GLY A 496 1.05 39.50 18.82
N TYR A 497 2.32 39.25 18.46
CA TYR A 497 2.95 37.94 18.61
C TYR A 497 3.76 37.84 19.91
N ASP A 498 3.39 36.94 20.79
CA ASP A 498 4.21 36.56 21.93
C ASP A 498 5.30 35.56 21.52
N VAL A 499 6.53 35.82 21.95
CA VAL A 499 7.69 34.97 21.71
C VAL A 499 7.85 33.96 22.84
N VAL A 500 7.72 32.70 22.57
CA VAL A 500 7.86 31.65 23.58
C VAL A 500 8.83 30.56 23.08
N LYS A 501 9.78 30.19 23.90
CA LYS A 501 10.67 29.04 23.64
C LYS A 501 10.13 27.80 24.32
N VAL A 502 9.68 26.81 23.56
CA VAL A 502 9.25 25.52 24.11
C VAL A 502 9.66 24.41 23.15
N SER A 503 10.20 23.32 23.68
CA SER A 503 10.31 22.07 22.93
C SER A 503 9.03 21.26 23.19
N ARG A 504 8.32 20.88 22.15
CA ARG A 504 7.15 20.00 22.24
C ARG A 504 7.30 18.78 21.34
N GLY A 505 6.71 17.68 21.79
CA GLY A 505 6.57 16.47 20.98
C GLY A 505 5.36 16.53 20.04
N SER A 506 5.24 15.54 19.15
CA SER A 506 4.09 15.36 18.26
C SER A 506 2.83 14.99 19.02
N LEU A 507 1.65 15.24 18.42
CA LEU A 507 0.39 14.65 18.89
C LEU A 507 0.55 13.13 18.94
N ASP A 508 0.17 12.54 20.07
CA ASP A 508 0.26 11.10 20.25
C ASP A 508 -0.83 10.60 21.22
N VAL A 509 -1.04 9.31 21.24
CA VAL A 509 -1.87 8.65 22.23
C VAL A 509 -1.00 7.81 23.16
N LEU A 510 -1.06 8.07 24.44
CA LEU A 510 -0.38 7.29 25.48
C LEU A 510 -1.32 6.21 26.01
N ALA A 511 -0.91 4.96 25.87
CA ALA A 511 -1.66 3.79 26.29
C ALA A 511 -0.97 3.08 27.46
N THR A 512 -1.68 2.88 28.56
CA THR A 512 -1.15 2.21 29.74
C THR A 512 -2.02 1.01 30.09
N SER A 513 -1.42 -0.13 30.36
CA SER A 513 -2.10 -1.36 30.76
C SER A 513 -1.81 -1.72 32.21
N HIS A 514 -2.84 -2.15 32.93
CA HIS A 514 -2.69 -2.95 34.15
C HIS A 514 -2.69 -4.42 33.76
N VAL A 515 -1.56 -5.09 33.94
CA VAL A 515 -1.37 -6.49 33.52
C VAL A 515 -1.38 -7.39 34.77
N SER A 516 -2.04 -8.53 34.64
CA SER A 516 -2.14 -9.49 35.73
C SER A 516 -0.76 -9.90 36.25
N ASN A 517 -0.56 -9.84 37.56
CA ASN A 517 0.69 -10.10 38.31
C ASN A 517 1.82 -9.08 38.11
N ASP A 518 1.72 -8.15 37.12
CA ASP A 518 2.76 -7.13 36.87
C ASP A 518 2.31 -5.74 37.35
N GLY A 519 0.98 -5.50 37.48
CA GLY A 519 0.43 -4.20 37.77
C GLY A 519 0.46 -3.23 36.58
N TRP A 520 0.44 -1.94 36.87
CA TRP A 520 0.52 -0.88 35.86
C TRP A 520 1.88 -0.84 35.22
N GLN A 521 1.88 -0.90 33.90
CA GLN A 521 3.08 -0.80 33.08
C GLN A 521 3.40 0.66 32.72
N SER A 522 4.58 0.93 32.19
CA SER A 522 4.91 2.23 31.60
C SER A 522 4.02 2.51 30.40
N ALA A 523 3.71 3.80 30.20
CA ALA A 523 2.91 4.22 29.05
C ALA A 523 3.62 3.91 27.71
N SER A 524 2.89 3.33 26.79
CA SER A 524 3.30 3.08 25.40
C SER A 524 2.75 4.19 24.52
N LYS A 525 3.56 4.71 23.59
CA LYS A 525 3.15 5.67 22.56
C LYS A 525 2.33 5.00 21.46
N GLY A 526 1.58 5.79 20.71
CA GLY A 526 0.72 5.36 19.61
C GLY A 526 1.41 4.43 18.62
N GLY A 527 0.69 3.40 18.21
CA GLY A 527 1.22 2.33 17.36
C GLY A 527 2.05 1.27 18.09
N ASN A 528 2.57 1.54 19.29
CA ASN A 528 3.32 0.55 20.08
C ASN A 528 2.38 -0.37 20.86
N VAL A 529 2.92 -1.50 21.29
CA VAL A 529 2.18 -2.49 22.07
C VAL A 529 2.04 -2.03 23.52
N SER A 530 0.80 -2.00 24.03
CA SER A 530 0.49 -1.87 25.44
C SER A 530 -0.04 -3.21 25.96
N GLY A 531 0.51 -3.72 27.07
CA GLY A 531 0.28 -5.06 27.57
C GLY A 531 1.44 -6.02 27.23
N THR A 532 1.18 -7.34 27.18
CA THR A 532 2.21 -8.35 26.94
C THR A 532 1.81 -9.33 25.84
N VAL A 533 2.75 -9.68 24.97
CA VAL A 533 2.56 -10.69 23.92
C VAL A 533 3.38 -11.93 24.25
N GLY A 534 2.76 -13.12 24.12
CA GLY A 534 3.41 -14.40 24.34
C GLY A 534 3.70 -14.78 25.81
N GLN A 535 3.21 -13.98 26.78
CA GLN A 535 3.39 -14.24 28.21
C GLN A 535 2.16 -14.84 28.90
N SER A 536 1.08 -15.03 28.18
CA SER A 536 -0.19 -15.56 28.71
C SER A 536 -0.75 -14.75 29.90
N LYS A 537 -0.49 -13.43 29.94
CA LYS A 537 -0.98 -12.52 30.98
C LYS A 537 -2.17 -11.72 30.46
N ALA A 538 -3.11 -11.41 31.33
CA ALA A 538 -4.30 -10.63 31.00
C ALA A 538 -4.05 -9.14 31.20
N VAL A 539 -4.55 -8.31 30.29
CA VAL A 539 -4.85 -6.92 30.60
C VAL A 539 -6.11 -6.89 31.46
N GLU A 540 -6.06 -6.23 32.60
CA GLU A 540 -7.17 -6.13 33.56
C GLU A 540 -7.83 -4.75 33.54
N ALA A 541 -7.03 -3.71 33.23
CA ALA A 541 -7.50 -2.34 33.07
C ALA A 541 -6.60 -1.57 32.10
N ILE A 542 -7.14 -0.50 31.53
CA ILE A 542 -6.41 0.41 30.65
C ILE A 542 -6.63 1.86 31.09
N THR A 543 -5.66 2.73 30.78
CA THR A 543 -5.83 4.18 30.68
C THR A 543 -5.28 4.67 29.36
N LEU A 544 -5.97 5.63 28.77
CA LEU A 544 -5.54 6.30 27.53
C LEU A 544 -5.52 7.81 27.75
N ASN A 545 -4.50 8.48 27.20
CA ASN A 545 -4.38 9.93 27.21
C ASN A 545 -3.94 10.43 25.84
N LEU A 546 -4.43 11.57 25.43
CA LEU A 546 -3.82 12.33 24.33
C LEU A 546 -2.61 13.09 24.89
N GLN A 547 -1.54 13.12 24.11
CA GLN A 547 -0.36 13.91 24.36
C GLN A 547 -0.24 14.97 23.28
N ASN A 548 -0.11 16.23 23.68
CA ASN A 548 0.05 17.35 22.76
C ASN A 548 -1.14 17.50 21.78
N ASP A 549 -2.36 17.21 22.24
CA ASP A 549 -3.58 17.38 21.46
C ASP A 549 -3.77 18.84 21.03
N PRO A 550 -3.95 19.09 19.73
CA PRO A 550 -4.00 20.45 19.20
C PRO A 550 -5.40 21.05 19.13
N TYR A 551 -6.43 20.26 19.34
CA TYR A 551 -7.82 20.65 19.12
C TYR A 551 -8.71 20.34 20.32
N ASP A 552 -9.77 21.11 20.47
CA ASP A 552 -10.81 20.80 21.43
C ASP A 552 -11.45 19.44 21.13
N GLY A 553 -11.54 18.63 22.17
CA GLY A 553 -12.05 17.27 22.08
C GLY A 553 -11.41 16.40 23.15
N SER A 554 -11.71 15.14 23.11
CA SER A 554 -11.20 14.18 24.09
C SER A 554 -11.22 12.79 23.47
N LEU A 555 -10.46 11.90 24.07
CA LEU A 555 -10.52 10.47 23.80
C LEU A 555 -11.40 9.81 24.85
N GLU A 556 -12.42 9.11 24.44
CA GLU A 556 -13.31 8.33 25.28
C GLU A 556 -13.16 6.85 24.97
N TYR A 557 -13.18 6.03 26.00
CA TYR A 557 -13.00 4.58 25.83
C TYR A 557 -13.72 3.77 26.90
N ARG A 558 -13.98 2.50 26.57
CA ARG A 558 -14.54 1.52 27.50
C ARG A 558 -13.99 0.13 27.23
N THR A 559 -14.09 -0.72 28.24
CA THR A 559 -13.67 -2.12 28.18
C THR A 559 -14.85 -3.06 28.43
N HIS A 560 -14.82 -4.21 27.73
CA HIS A 560 -15.61 -5.37 28.09
C HIS A 560 -14.80 -6.25 29.04
N VAL A 561 -15.29 -6.40 30.27
CA VAL A 561 -14.60 -7.12 31.36
C VAL A 561 -15.28 -8.47 31.59
N SER A 562 -14.49 -9.50 31.87
CA SER A 562 -15.01 -10.83 32.22
C SER A 562 -15.99 -10.74 33.40
N ASP A 563 -17.15 -11.41 33.28
CA ASP A 563 -18.26 -11.46 34.23
C ASP A 563 -19.02 -10.13 34.43
N TYR A 564 -18.49 -8.98 33.98
CA TYR A 564 -19.16 -7.67 34.12
C TYR A 564 -19.75 -7.18 32.79
N GLY A 565 -19.21 -7.62 31.63
CA GLY A 565 -19.61 -7.11 30.33
C GLY A 565 -19.03 -5.72 30.04
N TRP A 566 -19.69 -4.96 29.14
CA TRP A 566 -19.29 -3.61 28.82
C TRP A 566 -19.50 -2.66 29.99
N GLN A 567 -18.41 -1.94 30.33
CA GLN A 567 -18.45 -0.81 31.23
C GLN A 567 -18.90 0.46 30.52
N ASP A 568 -19.21 1.51 31.31
CA ASP A 568 -19.49 2.83 30.73
C ASP A 568 -18.23 3.44 30.11
N TYR A 569 -18.42 4.39 29.18
CA TYR A 569 -17.30 5.17 28.65
C TYR A 569 -16.69 6.04 29.76
N VAL A 570 -15.37 6.04 29.79
CA VAL A 570 -14.55 6.92 30.60
C VAL A 570 -13.78 7.89 29.69
N LYS A 571 -13.34 9.01 30.27
CA LYS A 571 -12.52 10.00 29.59
C LYS A 571 -11.03 9.73 29.79
N GLU A 572 -10.23 10.51 29.12
CA GLU A 572 -8.77 10.48 29.24
C GLU A 572 -8.29 10.42 30.66
N GLY A 573 -7.31 9.54 30.91
CA GLY A 573 -6.70 9.33 32.21
C GLY A 573 -7.53 8.53 33.23
N GLU A 574 -8.82 8.32 32.97
CA GLU A 574 -9.67 7.51 33.83
C GLU A 574 -9.48 6.02 33.58
N VAL A 575 -9.60 5.20 34.62
CA VAL A 575 -9.41 3.75 34.50
C VAL A 575 -10.64 3.09 33.93
N SER A 576 -10.50 2.36 32.79
CA SER A 576 -11.49 1.42 32.32
C SER A 576 -10.99 -0.02 32.52
N GLY A 577 -11.81 -0.87 33.09
CA GLY A 577 -11.45 -2.20 33.54
C GLY A 577 -11.50 -2.35 35.05
N THR A 578 -10.78 -3.29 35.59
CA THR A 578 -10.72 -3.54 37.05
C THR A 578 -9.27 -3.77 37.50
N THR A 579 -8.94 -3.34 38.73
CA THR A 579 -7.65 -3.63 39.36
C THR A 579 -7.87 -4.45 40.63
N GLY A 580 -7.00 -5.44 40.88
CA GLY A 580 -7.04 -6.27 42.09
C GLY A 580 -8.24 -7.24 42.16
N GLN A 581 -8.99 -7.43 41.11
CA GLN A 581 -10.15 -8.33 41.05
C GLN A 581 -9.91 -9.58 40.18
N SER A 582 -8.75 -9.70 39.54
CA SER A 582 -8.40 -10.79 38.64
C SER A 582 -9.44 -10.97 37.52
N LYS A 583 -9.99 -9.86 37.00
CA LYS A 583 -10.94 -9.84 35.88
C LYS A 583 -10.25 -9.30 34.66
N SER A 584 -10.22 -10.11 33.62
CA SER A 584 -9.59 -9.73 32.35
C SER A 584 -10.47 -8.83 31.50
N VAL A 585 -9.88 -7.85 30.85
CA VAL A 585 -10.45 -7.20 29.70
C VAL A 585 -10.51 -8.22 28.54
N GLN A 586 -11.58 -8.19 27.77
CA GLN A 586 -11.83 -9.10 26.66
C GLN A 586 -11.97 -8.35 25.33
N ALA A 587 -12.48 -7.12 25.37
CA ALA A 587 -12.60 -6.23 24.24
C ALA A 587 -12.51 -4.76 24.68
N ILE A 588 -12.21 -3.89 23.74
CA ILE A 588 -12.12 -2.44 23.91
C ILE A 588 -12.91 -1.71 22.83
N GLN A 589 -13.42 -0.54 23.17
CA GLN A 589 -13.95 0.46 22.23
C GLN A 589 -13.36 1.82 22.57
N ILE A 590 -12.93 2.56 21.54
CA ILE A 590 -12.26 3.84 21.69
C ILE A 590 -12.83 4.79 20.63
N ARG A 591 -13.08 6.05 21.02
CA ARG A 591 -13.56 7.07 20.11
C ARG A 591 -12.97 8.44 20.47
N LEU A 592 -12.91 9.31 19.49
CA LEU A 592 -12.61 10.71 19.65
C LEU A 592 -13.91 11.52 19.73
N THR A 593 -13.85 12.66 20.40
CA THR A 593 -14.94 13.63 20.52
C THR A 593 -14.48 15.02 20.07
N GLY A 594 -15.44 15.94 19.87
CA GLY A 594 -15.14 17.33 19.53
C GLY A 594 -14.43 17.50 18.20
N GLU A 595 -13.58 18.53 18.11
CA GLU A 595 -12.83 18.85 16.89
C GLU A 595 -11.78 17.77 16.58
N MET A 596 -11.24 17.07 17.58
CA MET A 596 -10.36 15.92 17.37
C MET A 596 -11.02 14.85 16.49
N ALA A 597 -12.31 14.56 16.69
CA ALA A 597 -13.04 13.57 15.89
C ALA A 597 -13.28 14.02 14.43
N ASN A 598 -13.25 15.33 14.16
CA ASN A 598 -13.40 15.89 12.82
C ASN A 598 -12.11 15.76 12.01
N ARG A 599 -10.97 15.74 12.68
CA ARG A 599 -9.63 15.78 12.06
C ARG A 599 -8.88 14.46 12.06
N TYR A 600 -9.19 13.58 13.02
CA TYR A 600 -8.51 12.29 13.19
C TYR A 600 -9.49 11.14 13.26
N ASP A 601 -9.02 9.97 12.88
CA ASP A 601 -9.59 8.67 13.17
C ASP A 601 -8.71 7.97 14.21
N VAL A 602 -9.31 7.34 15.21
CA VAL A 602 -8.58 6.48 16.14
C VAL A 602 -8.70 5.04 15.70
N TYR A 603 -7.57 4.43 15.37
CA TYR A 603 -7.47 3.00 15.06
C TYR A 603 -6.89 2.24 16.25
N TYR A 604 -7.40 1.06 16.50
CA TYR A 604 -6.90 0.19 17.55
C TYR A 604 -7.17 -1.28 17.24
N ARG A 605 -6.31 -2.15 17.77
CA ARG A 605 -6.46 -3.60 17.63
C ARG A 605 -6.10 -4.33 18.90
N ALA A 606 -6.61 -5.55 19.03
CA ALA A 606 -6.45 -6.39 20.20
C ALA A 606 -5.62 -7.65 19.89
N HIS A 607 -4.69 -7.99 20.78
CA HIS A 607 -4.08 -9.31 20.86
C HIS A 607 -4.85 -10.13 21.88
N VAL A 608 -5.50 -11.20 21.40
CA VAL A 608 -6.41 -12.02 22.19
C VAL A 608 -5.81 -13.40 22.41
N GLN A 609 -6.01 -13.94 23.59
CA GLN A 609 -5.64 -15.30 23.94
C GLN A 609 -6.07 -16.29 22.84
N ASP A 610 -5.14 -17.18 22.41
CA ASP A 610 -5.38 -18.25 21.42
C ASP A 610 -5.79 -17.76 20.01
N LYS A 611 -5.86 -16.44 19.79
CA LYS A 611 -6.22 -15.83 18.49
C LYS A 611 -5.10 -14.97 17.93
N GLY A 612 -4.21 -14.43 18.78
CA GLY A 612 -3.20 -13.47 18.37
C GLY A 612 -3.78 -12.09 18.05
N TRP A 613 -3.13 -11.34 17.17
CA TRP A 613 -3.59 -10.04 16.72
C TRP A 613 -4.82 -10.17 15.81
N LEU A 614 -5.87 -9.46 16.16
CA LEU A 614 -7.04 -9.24 15.30
C LEU A 614 -6.81 -8.04 14.38
N GLY A 615 -7.74 -7.80 13.46
CA GLY A 615 -7.75 -6.65 12.59
C GLY A 615 -7.90 -5.32 13.35
N TRP A 616 -7.66 -4.20 12.67
CA TRP A 616 -7.83 -2.87 13.22
C TRP A 616 -9.29 -2.45 13.24
N ALA A 617 -9.77 -2.05 14.40
CA ALA A 617 -11.03 -1.33 14.60
C ALA A 617 -10.79 0.17 14.41
N CYS A 618 -11.83 0.89 14.03
CA CYS A 618 -11.81 2.35 13.86
C CYS A 618 -13.01 2.97 14.57
N ASN A 619 -12.78 4.09 15.24
CA ASN A 619 -13.83 4.96 15.77
C ASN A 619 -15.05 4.22 16.36
N ASP A 620 -14.97 3.82 17.60
CA ASP A 620 -16.06 3.14 18.33
C ASP A 620 -16.40 1.71 17.89
N GLN A 621 -15.67 1.12 16.94
CA GLN A 621 -15.82 -0.30 16.61
C GLN A 621 -15.24 -1.18 17.72
N VAL A 622 -15.75 -2.38 17.88
CA VAL A 622 -15.23 -3.32 18.88
C VAL A 622 -13.91 -3.92 18.42
N ALA A 623 -12.87 -3.87 19.24
CA ALA A 623 -11.64 -4.66 19.08
C ALA A 623 -11.51 -5.69 20.21
N GLY A 624 -11.33 -6.97 19.84
CA GLY A 624 -11.24 -8.07 20.81
C GLY A 624 -12.35 -9.10 20.71
N THR A 625 -12.71 -9.73 21.82
CA THR A 625 -13.74 -10.78 21.82
C THR A 625 -14.81 -10.55 22.87
N THR A 626 -16.06 -10.91 22.56
CA THR A 626 -17.14 -10.88 23.54
C THR A 626 -17.85 -12.25 23.58
N GLY A 627 -18.16 -12.73 24.81
CA GLY A 627 -18.88 -13.99 25.04
C GLY A 627 -18.03 -15.26 24.98
N PHE A 628 -16.72 -15.17 24.75
CA PHE A 628 -15.81 -16.32 24.67
C PHE A 628 -15.04 -16.58 25.97
N GLY A 629 -15.00 -15.62 26.88
CA GLY A 629 -14.16 -15.70 28.06
C GLY A 629 -12.65 -15.58 27.76
N LEU A 630 -12.27 -15.17 26.54
CA LEU A 630 -10.88 -15.02 26.13
C LEU A 630 -10.36 -13.65 26.56
N ARG A 631 -9.20 -13.64 27.23
CA ARG A 631 -8.59 -12.41 27.72
C ARG A 631 -7.89 -11.65 26.56
N LEU A 632 -7.93 -10.34 26.68
CA LEU A 632 -7.03 -9.47 25.95
C LEU A 632 -5.66 -9.49 26.65
N GLU A 633 -4.59 -9.72 25.90
CA GLU A 633 -3.22 -9.81 26.38
C GLU A 633 -2.42 -8.53 26.10
N ALA A 634 -2.73 -7.88 24.97
CA ALA A 634 -2.16 -6.60 24.57
C ALA A 634 -3.09 -5.87 23.60
N TYR A 635 -2.86 -4.61 23.40
CA TYR A 635 -3.52 -3.82 22.36
C TYR A 635 -2.54 -2.78 21.78
N GLN A 636 -2.90 -2.25 20.63
CA GLN A 636 -2.28 -1.09 20.00
C GLN A 636 -3.36 -0.06 19.72
N VAL A 637 -3.02 1.20 19.85
CA VAL A 637 -3.89 2.32 19.50
C VAL A 637 -3.07 3.39 18.79
N VAL A 638 -3.63 4.00 17.75
CA VAL A 638 -2.95 5.04 16.94
C VAL A 638 -3.96 6.03 16.42
N LEU A 639 -3.56 7.29 16.35
CA LEU A 639 -4.31 8.35 15.68
C LEU A 639 -3.85 8.44 14.23
N VAL A 640 -4.80 8.62 13.32
CA VAL A 640 -4.54 8.80 11.89
C VAL A 640 -5.33 10.02 11.43
N GLU A 641 -4.78 10.83 10.57
CA GLU A 641 -5.53 11.94 9.98
C GLU A 641 -6.82 11.44 9.30
N LYS A 642 -7.88 12.19 9.44
CA LYS A 642 -9.20 11.83 8.92
C LYS A 642 -9.16 11.47 7.44
N GLY A 643 -9.63 10.27 7.12
CA GLY A 643 -9.65 9.78 5.75
C GLY A 643 -8.33 9.20 5.23
N SER A 644 -7.28 9.16 6.06
CA SER A 644 -6.05 8.44 5.73
C SER A 644 -6.26 6.92 5.79
N PRO A 645 -5.42 6.12 5.11
CA PRO A 645 -5.52 4.67 5.14
C PRO A 645 -5.41 4.10 6.55
N ALA A 646 -6.13 3.01 6.82
CA ALA A 646 -5.96 2.26 8.06
C ALA A 646 -4.51 1.75 8.22
N PRO A 647 -3.99 1.62 9.46
CA PRO A 647 -2.63 1.16 9.71
C PRO A 647 -2.40 -0.33 9.37
N GLY A 648 -3.42 -1.04 8.94
CA GLY A 648 -3.34 -2.43 8.52
C GLY A 648 -4.71 -3.05 8.23
N ASP A 649 -4.77 -4.38 8.23
CA ASP A 649 -6.00 -5.14 7.93
C ASP A 649 -7.14 -4.81 8.90
N THR A 650 -8.28 -4.42 8.38
CA THR A 650 -9.51 -4.09 9.14
C THR A 650 -10.60 -5.15 8.99
N SER A 651 -10.32 -6.29 8.37
CA SER A 651 -11.36 -7.27 8.00
C SER A 651 -12.04 -7.94 9.19
N GLN A 652 -11.34 -8.13 10.31
CA GLN A 652 -11.88 -8.81 11.50
C GLN A 652 -11.32 -8.20 12.80
N PRO A 653 -11.77 -6.99 13.20
CA PRO A 653 -11.31 -6.34 14.43
C PRO A 653 -11.85 -7.02 15.69
N SER A 654 -12.98 -7.72 15.60
CA SER A 654 -13.59 -8.40 16.74
C SER A 654 -14.15 -9.78 16.37
N ILE A 655 -14.26 -10.64 17.38
CA ILE A 655 -14.96 -11.93 17.33
C ILE A 655 -16.02 -11.89 18.40
N GLN A 656 -17.27 -11.79 17.99
CA GLN A 656 -18.42 -11.71 18.91
C GLN A 656 -19.23 -12.99 18.86
N LYS A 657 -19.64 -13.47 20.04
CA LYS A 657 -20.51 -14.65 20.15
C LYS A 657 -21.95 -14.20 20.08
N THR A 658 -22.35 -13.61 18.98
CA THR A 658 -23.75 -13.22 18.75
C THR A 658 -24.60 -14.40 18.34
N PHE A 659 -24.06 -15.27 17.50
CA PHE A 659 -24.66 -16.56 17.10
C PHE A 659 -23.54 -17.53 16.67
N SER A 660 -23.88 -18.82 16.61
CA SER A 660 -22.95 -19.86 16.15
C SER A 660 -23.42 -20.52 14.87
N ILE A 661 -22.45 -21.00 14.08
CA ILE A 661 -22.68 -21.76 12.85
C ILE A 661 -21.99 -23.10 12.99
N LYS A 662 -22.73 -24.20 12.82
CA LYS A 662 -22.18 -25.56 12.72
C LYS A 662 -22.31 -26.05 11.29
N ALA A 663 -21.24 -26.59 10.74
CA ALA A 663 -21.23 -27.29 9.45
C ALA A 663 -20.99 -28.80 9.66
N HIS A 664 -21.80 -29.62 9.01
CA HIS A 664 -21.50 -31.04 8.82
C HIS A 664 -20.78 -31.19 7.48
N VAL A 665 -19.53 -31.64 7.55
CA VAL A 665 -18.65 -31.73 6.36
C VAL A 665 -18.49 -33.21 6.00
N SER A 666 -18.53 -33.50 4.70
CA SER A 666 -18.35 -34.88 4.20
C SER A 666 -17.03 -35.46 4.72
N ASN A 667 -17.06 -36.70 5.15
CA ASN A 667 -15.96 -37.47 5.75
C ASN A 667 -15.44 -36.95 7.11
N LEU A 668 -15.84 -35.76 7.57
CA LEU A 668 -15.41 -35.18 8.84
C LEU A 668 -16.52 -35.11 9.89
N GLY A 669 -17.79 -35.14 9.43
CA GLY A 669 -18.93 -34.97 10.32
C GLY A 669 -19.13 -33.54 10.81
N TRP A 670 -19.85 -33.40 11.94
CA TRP A 670 -20.07 -32.11 12.56
C TRP A 670 -18.78 -31.52 13.06
N GLN A 671 -18.50 -30.31 12.57
CA GLN A 671 -17.39 -29.51 13.06
C GLN A 671 -17.74 -28.75 14.35
N GLU A 672 -16.73 -28.33 15.12
CA GLU A 672 -16.94 -27.41 16.24
C GLU A 672 -17.65 -26.14 15.74
N PRO A 673 -18.53 -25.55 16.56
CA PRO A 673 -19.22 -24.34 16.16
C PRO A 673 -18.23 -23.21 15.97
N VAL A 674 -18.37 -22.53 14.85
CA VAL A 674 -17.73 -21.25 14.61
C VAL A 674 -18.75 -20.12 14.84
N TYR A 675 -18.28 -18.89 14.94
CA TYR A 675 -19.12 -17.75 15.27
C TYR A 675 -19.15 -16.73 14.13
N GLU A 676 -19.91 -15.69 14.34
CA GLU A 676 -20.11 -14.61 13.37
C GLU A 676 -18.82 -14.16 12.68
N GLY A 677 -18.85 -14.10 11.34
CA GLY A 677 -17.70 -13.72 10.51
C GLY A 677 -16.62 -14.79 10.33
N MET A 678 -16.72 -15.93 11.05
CA MET A 678 -15.78 -17.04 10.90
C MET A 678 -16.24 -18.04 9.83
N THR A 679 -15.30 -18.77 9.27
CA THR A 679 -15.54 -19.79 8.25
C THR A 679 -16.09 -21.09 8.88
N ALA A 680 -17.31 -21.49 8.51
CA ALA A 680 -17.91 -22.79 8.83
C ALA A 680 -17.74 -23.75 7.63
N GLY A 681 -17.06 -24.85 7.84
CA GLY A 681 -16.71 -25.82 6.79
C GLY A 681 -15.20 -25.89 6.54
N THR A 682 -14.79 -26.23 5.34
CA THR A 682 -13.37 -26.34 4.96
C THR A 682 -13.11 -25.66 3.63
N THR A 683 -11.91 -25.06 3.45
CA THR A 683 -11.47 -24.51 2.17
C THR A 683 -10.26 -25.28 1.66
N GLY A 684 -10.15 -25.45 0.33
CA GLY A 684 -9.02 -26.10 -0.32
C GLY A 684 -8.88 -27.61 -0.09
N ARG A 685 -9.93 -28.27 0.48
CA ARG A 685 -9.94 -29.72 0.74
C ARG A 685 -10.88 -30.49 -0.17
N ASN A 686 -11.66 -29.81 -0.99
CA ASN A 686 -12.68 -30.39 -1.85
C ASN A 686 -13.69 -31.29 -1.06
N LEU A 687 -14.06 -30.86 0.15
CA LEU A 687 -15.01 -31.54 1.03
C LEU A 687 -16.30 -30.72 1.09
N ALA A 688 -17.41 -31.39 0.79
CA ALA A 688 -18.72 -30.76 0.75
C ALA A 688 -19.31 -30.52 2.16
N VAL A 689 -19.93 -29.36 2.34
CA VAL A 689 -20.87 -29.15 3.44
C VAL A 689 -22.17 -29.92 3.10
N GLU A 690 -22.62 -30.80 3.99
CA GLU A 690 -23.81 -31.60 3.83
C GLU A 690 -25.01 -31.08 4.65
N ALA A 691 -24.72 -30.42 5.77
CA ALA A 691 -25.72 -29.77 6.61
C ALA A 691 -25.17 -28.57 7.35
N LEU A 692 -26.06 -27.64 7.70
CA LEU A 692 -25.81 -26.45 8.47
C LEU A 692 -26.79 -26.27 9.62
N ALA A 693 -26.35 -25.71 10.73
CA ALA A 693 -27.19 -25.25 11.81
C ALA A 693 -26.68 -23.87 12.31
N ILE A 694 -27.54 -22.86 12.28
CA ILE A 694 -27.22 -21.49 12.69
C ILE A 694 -28.05 -21.12 13.90
N SER A 695 -27.41 -20.81 15.06
CA SER A 695 -28.15 -20.51 16.27
C SER A 695 -28.83 -19.13 16.21
N LYS A 696 -29.75 -18.86 17.09
CA LYS A 696 -30.39 -17.54 17.20
C LYS A 696 -29.35 -16.51 17.62
N PRO A 697 -29.31 -15.32 16.97
CA PRO A 697 -28.51 -14.21 17.49
C PRO A 697 -28.99 -13.72 18.87
N GLU A 698 -28.07 -13.57 19.81
CA GLU A 698 -28.34 -13.14 21.19
C GLU A 698 -28.05 -11.64 21.36
N LEU A 699 -28.85 -10.78 20.68
CA LEU A 699 -28.70 -9.33 20.64
C LEU A 699 -29.81 -8.55 21.37
N GLY A 700 -30.63 -9.26 22.18
CA GLY A 700 -31.71 -8.63 22.95
C GLY A 700 -32.98 -8.28 22.15
N TYR A 701 -32.98 -8.47 20.83
CA TYR A 701 -34.15 -8.19 19.98
C TYR A 701 -35.01 -9.43 19.76
N SER A 702 -36.32 -9.18 19.58
CA SER A 702 -37.23 -10.25 19.16
C SER A 702 -37.04 -10.62 17.70
N GLY A 703 -37.20 -11.88 17.33
CA GLY A 703 -37.08 -12.36 15.97
C GLY A 703 -36.24 -13.62 15.84
N ASN A 704 -35.99 -14.05 14.62
CA ASN A 704 -35.27 -15.27 14.33
C ASN A 704 -34.28 -15.06 13.18
N ILE A 705 -33.26 -15.92 13.12
CA ILE A 705 -32.51 -16.19 11.91
C ILE A 705 -33.16 -17.41 11.23
N GLU A 706 -33.58 -17.26 9.98
CA GLU A 706 -34.21 -18.30 9.18
C GLU A 706 -33.31 -18.61 7.97
N TYR A 707 -33.15 -19.85 7.64
CA TYR A 707 -32.29 -20.28 6.54
C TYR A 707 -32.83 -21.57 5.89
N ARG A 708 -32.39 -21.78 4.63
CA ARG A 708 -32.69 -23.02 3.88
C ARG A 708 -31.51 -23.40 2.99
N ALA A 709 -31.37 -24.67 2.67
CA ALA A 709 -30.34 -25.21 1.81
C ALA A 709 -30.93 -25.72 0.49
N HIS A 710 -30.22 -25.47 -0.59
CA HIS A 710 -30.34 -26.19 -1.86
C HIS A 710 -29.44 -27.42 -1.78
N VAL A 711 -30.05 -28.60 -1.78
CA VAL A 711 -29.32 -29.86 -1.60
C VAL A 711 -29.31 -30.64 -2.91
N GLN A 712 -28.17 -31.20 -3.23
CA GLN A 712 -27.93 -32.03 -4.40
C GLN A 712 -29.05 -33.08 -4.57
N ASN A 713 -29.63 -33.17 -5.75
CA ASN A 713 -30.71 -34.09 -6.11
C ASN A 713 -32.03 -33.89 -5.33
N ILE A 714 -32.12 -32.91 -4.43
CA ILE A 714 -33.35 -32.60 -3.67
C ILE A 714 -33.88 -31.19 -4.04
N GLY A 715 -32.97 -30.24 -4.32
CA GLY A 715 -33.31 -28.84 -4.53
C GLY A 715 -33.53 -28.10 -3.21
N TRP A 716 -34.26 -26.96 -3.27
CA TRP A 716 -34.51 -26.12 -2.10
C TRP A 716 -35.37 -26.81 -1.06
N GLN A 717 -34.86 -26.90 0.16
CA GLN A 717 -35.59 -27.38 1.33
C GLN A 717 -36.50 -26.27 1.90
N LYS A 718 -37.36 -26.67 2.83
CA LYS A 718 -38.18 -25.74 3.62
C LYS A 718 -37.27 -24.89 4.53
N TRP A 719 -37.69 -23.65 4.78
CA TRP A 719 -37.05 -22.78 5.75
C TRP A 719 -37.02 -23.37 7.15
N VAL A 720 -35.92 -23.36 7.80
CA VAL A 720 -35.70 -23.71 9.20
C VAL A 720 -35.16 -22.49 9.96
N LYS A 721 -35.14 -22.53 11.27
CA LYS A 721 -34.71 -21.38 12.10
C LYS A 721 -33.97 -21.80 13.35
N ASN A 722 -33.11 -20.90 13.87
CA ASN A 722 -32.56 -20.90 15.22
C ASN A 722 -32.00 -22.29 15.63
N GLY A 723 -30.92 -22.71 14.98
CA GLY A 723 -30.23 -23.97 15.31
C GLY A 723 -30.84 -25.25 14.71
N LYS A 724 -31.95 -25.16 13.99
CA LYS A 724 -32.51 -26.33 13.29
C LYS A 724 -31.70 -26.65 12.04
N LEU A 725 -31.53 -27.90 11.73
CA LEU A 725 -30.74 -28.40 10.61
C LEU A 725 -31.36 -28.04 9.25
N ALA A 726 -30.53 -27.43 8.37
CA ALA A 726 -30.73 -27.34 6.94
C ALA A 726 -29.70 -28.22 6.23
N GLY A 727 -30.09 -28.94 5.18
CA GLY A 727 -29.24 -29.92 4.52
C GLY A 727 -29.63 -31.37 4.90
N THR A 728 -28.71 -32.30 4.81
CA THR A 728 -28.87 -33.72 5.16
C THR A 728 -27.64 -34.24 5.89
N THR A 729 -27.83 -35.22 6.76
CA THR A 729 -26.71 -35.97 7.37
C THR A 729 -26.86 -37.46 7.05
N GLY A 730 -25.74 -38.16 6.83
CA GLY A 730 -25.72 -39.61 6.54
C GLY A 730 -26.29 -40.01 5.18
N LYS A 731 -26.50 -39.06 4.26
CA LYS A 731 -27.00 -39.31 2.91
C LYS A 731 -25.99 -39.04 1.82
N SER A 732 -24.82 -38.53 2.18
CA SER A 732 -23.75 -38.10 1.25
C SER A 732 -24.27 -37.15 0.15
N LEU A 733 -25.18 -36.24 0.51
CA LEU A 733 -25.73 -35.22 -0.37
C LEU A 733 -25.23 -33.83 0.06
N SER A 734 -24.56 -33.18 -0.85
CA SER A 734 -23.97 -31.87 -0.62
C SER A 734 -25.00 -30.74 -0.62
N ILE A 735 -24.72 -29.68 0.14
CA ILE A 735 -25.35 -28.39 -0.06
C ILE A 735 -24.64 -27.71 -1.25
N GLU A 736 -25.40 -27.16 -2.16
CA GLU A 736 -24.93 -26.41 -3.33
C GLU A 736 -25.10 -24.90 -3.15
N ALA A 737 -26.17 -24.48 -2.42
CA ALA A 737 -26.46 -23.10 -2.10
C ALA A 737 -27.29 -22.97 -0.80
N VAL A 738 -27.26 -21.77 -0.22
CA VAL A 738 -28.05 -21.39 0.95
C VAL A 738 -28.70 -20.04 0.77
N GLU A 739 -29.83 -19.85 1.44
CA GLU A 739 -30.45 -18.54 1.64
C GLU A 739 -30.67 -18.34 3.13
N ILE A 740 -30.38 -17.15 3.63
CA ILE A 740 -30.46 -16.76 5.05
C ILE A 740 -31.17 -15.41 5.16
N LYS A 741 -32.07 -15.26 6.11
CA LYS A 741 -32.76 -13.99 6.41
C LYS A 741 -33.03 -13.82 7.89
N LEU A 742 -33.20 -12.58 8.32
CA LEU A 742 -33.68 -12.25 9.66
C LEU A 742 -35.18 -11.96 9.64
N THR A 743 -35.84 -12.11 10.80
CA THR A 743 -37.25 -11.80 10.99
C THR A 743 -37.47 -11.05 12.32
N GLY A 744 -38.65 -10.43 12.48
CA GLY A 744 -39.01 -9.68 13.70
C GLY A 744 -38.22 -8.38 13.89
N ASP A 745 -38.04 -7.98 15.14
CA ASP A 745 -37.30 -6.74 15.46
C ASP A 745 -35.82 -6.86 15.11
N LEU A 746 -35.24 -8.05 15.19
CA LEU A 746 -33.86 -8.31 14.76
C LEU A 746 -33.61 -7.82 13.31
N ALA A 747 -34.57 -8.06 12.41
CA ALA A 747 -34.49 -7.64 11.02
C ALA A 747 -34.69 -6.11 10.82
N LYS A 748 -35.13 -5.38 11.83
CA LYS A 748 -35.23 -3.91 11.77
C LYS A 748 -33.91 -3.23 12.06
N HIS A 749 -33.08 -3.84 12.90
CA HIS A 749 -31.82 -3.30 13.36
C HIS A 749 -30.61 -3.82 12.58
N TYR A 750 -30.70 -5.04 12.05
CA TYR A 750 -29.60 -5.71 11.37
C TYR A 750 -30.01 -6.26 10.01
N ASP A 751 -29.05 -6.26 9.08
CA ASP A 751 -29.04 -7.11 7.90
C ASP A 751 -28.12 -8.31 8.13
N VAL A 752 -28.48 -9.48 7.58
CA VAL A 752 -27.56 -10.62 7.51
C VAL A 752 -26.89 -10.61 6.14
N VAL A 753 -25.57 -10.67 6.13
CA VAL A 753 -24.76 -10.84 4.92
C VAL A 753 -23.96 -12.12 5.02
N TYR A 754 -23.86 -12.85 3.91
CA TYR A 754 -23.21 -14.16 3.89
C TYR A 754 -22.61 -14.45 2.51
N ARG A 755 -21.65 -15.37 2.50
CA ARG A 755 -21.03 -15.86 1.26
C ARG A 755 -20.69 -17.34 1.35
N ALA A 756 -20.63 -18.00 0.20
CA ALA A 756 -20.28 -19.40 0.09
C ALA A 756 -18.92 -19.58 -0.60
N HIS A 757 -18.14 -20.54 -0.12
CA HIS A 757 -16.99 -21.09 -0.83
C HIS A 757 -17.47 -22.29 -1.62
N VAL A 758 -17.33 -22.25 -2.95
CA VAL A 758 -17.85 -23.25 -3.87
C VAL A 758 -16.72 -23.98 -4.58
N GLN A 759 -16.88 -25.28 -4.75
CA GLN A 759 -15.94 -26.14 -5.48
C GLN A 759 -15.52 -25.52 -6.81
N GLY A 760 -14.21 -25.36 -7.01
CA GLY A 760 -13.63 -24.85 -8.25
C GLY A 760 -13.84 -23.37 -8.52
N LYS A 761 -14.64 -22.66 -7.71
CA LYS A 761 -14.88 -21.22 -7.83
C LYS A 761 -14.27 -20.41 -6.69
N GLY A 762 -14.01 -21.04 -5.53
CA GLY A 762 -13.55 -20.33 -4.33
C GLY A 762 -14.66 -19.54 -3.65
N TRP A 763 -14.29 -18.46 -2.94
CA TRP A 763 -15.26 -17.56 -2.32
C TRP A 763 -16.02 -16.77 -3.36
N LEU A 764 -17.35 -16.84 -3.30
CA LEU A 764 -18.25 -15.97 -4.05
C LEU A 764 -18.42 -14.63 -3.32
N ASP A 765 -19.03 -13.66 -4.00
CA ASP A 765 -19.34 -12.36 -3.42
C ASP A 765 -20.31 -12.47 -2.25
N TRP A 766 -20.27 -11.47 -1.35
CA TRP A 766 -21.21 -11.33 -0.26
C TRP A 766 -22.61 -11.00 -0.78
N VAL A 767 -23.57 -11.76 -0.33
CA VAL A 767 -25.01 -11.54 -0.61
C VAL A 767 -25.75 -11.10 0.65
N LYS A 768 -26.90 -10.46 0.47
CA LYS A 768 -27.74 -9.94 1.56
C LYS A 768 -28.93 -10.86 1.88
N SER A 769 -29.60 -10.51 2.96
CA SER A 769 -30.78 -11.18 3.48
C SER A 769 -31.74 -11.72 2.40
N GLY A 770 -31.90 -13.04 2.32
CA GLY A 770 -32.79 -13.72 1.37
C GLY A 770 -32.23 -14.00 -0.02
N GLU A 771 -31.01 -13.50 -0.35
CA GLU A 771 -30.36 -13.79 -1.62
C GLU A 771 -29.63 -15.14 -1.58
N CYS A 772 -29.37 -15.74 -2.73
CA CYS A 772 -28.74 -17.05 -2.85
C CYS A 772 -27.22 -16.95 -2.76
N ALA A 773 -26.59 -17.58 -1.77
CA ALA A 773 -25.15 -17.80 -1.72
C ALA A 773 -24.82 -19.24 -2.14
N GLY A 774 -23.98 -19.40 -3.14
CA GLY A 774 -23.66 -20.69 -3.75
C GLY A 774 -24.10 -20.79 -5.20
N THR A 775 -24.27 -22.00 -5.72
CA THR A 775 -24.68 -22.26 -7.10
C THR A 775 -25.87 -23.20 -7.14
N THR A 776 -26.76 -23.03 -8.14
CA THR A 776 -27.85 -23.93 -8.38
C THR A 776 -27.84 -24.43 -9.82
N GLY A 777 -28.01 -25.73 -10.04
CA GLY A 777 -28.02 -26.31 -11.38
C GLY A 777 -26.63 -26.52 -12.01
N GLU A 778 -25.56 -26.27 -11.30
CA GLU A 778 -24.18 -26.48 -11.77
C GLU A 778 -23.55 -27.76 -11.20
N ALA A 779 -24.23 -28.43 -10.28
CA ALA A 779 -23.74 -29.61 -9.56
C ALA A 779 -22.40 -29.40 -8.83
N LEU A 780 -22.14 -28.14 -8.39
CA LEU A 780 -20.97 -27.77 -7.60
C LEU A 780 -21.36 -27.66 -6.13
N HIS A 781 -20.62 -28.32 -5.27
CA HIS A 781 -20.91 -28.30 -3.84
C HIS A 781 -20.30 -27.08 -3.15
N MET A 782 -20.97 -26.65 -2.09
CA MET A 782 -20.43 -25.65 -1.15
C MET A 782 -19.46 -26.35 -0.19
N GLU A 783 -18.29 -25.77 -0.01
CA GLU A 783 -17.23 -26.27 0.88
C GLU A 783 -17.20 -25.55 2.23
N ALA A 784 -17.58 -24.27 2.24
CA ALA A 784 -17.67 -23.46 3.44
C ALA A 784 -18.66 -22.31 3.29
N ILE A 785 -19.02 -21.70 4.41
CA ILE A 785 -19.87 -20.50 4.49
C ILE A 785 -19.33 -19.54 5.56
N GLU A 786 -19.47 -18.26 5.31
CA GLU A 786 -19.33 -17.19 6.29
C GLU A 786 -20.62 -16.39 6.39
N VAL A 787 -21.00 -16.04 7.61
CA VAL A 787 -22.23 -15.29 7.91
C VAL A 787 -21.94 -14.23 8.95
N LYS A 788 -22.36 -12.99 8.72
CA LYS A 788 -22.25 -11.91 9.68
C LYS A 788 -23.48 -10.99 9.67
N LEU A 789 -23.67 -10.27 10.75
CA LEU A 789 -24.67 -9.23 10.87
C LEU A 789 -24.02 -7.87 10.58
N VAL A 790 -24.78 -6.98 9.98
CA VAL A 790 -24.40 -5.58 9.76
C VAL A 790 -25.54 -4.69 10.23
N ASP A 791 -25.20 -3.58 10.89
CA ASP A 791 -26.19 -2.57 11.30
C ASP A 791 -26.88 -1.97 10.08
N LYS A 792 -28.17 -1.66 10.22
CA LYS A 792 -28.96 -0.99 9.18
C LYS A 792 -28.81 0.50 9.23
#